data_ff43c85fdeca0b2a77f3e95446d0510b
#
_entry.id   ff43c85fdeca0b2a77f3e95446d0510b
#
_cell.length_a   1.000
_cell.length_b   1.000
_cell.length_c   1.000
_cell.angle_alpha   90.00
_cell.angle_beta   90.00
_cell.angle_gamma   90.00
#
_symmetry.space_group_name_H-M   'P 1'
#
loop_
_entity.id
_entity.type
_entity.pdbx_description
1 polymer ?
#
loop_
_entity_poly.entity_id
_entity_poly.type
_entity_poly.pdbx_seq_one_letter_code
_entity_poly.pdbx_strand_id
1 'polypeptide(L)'
;MPKRSWNLNTVYISERLQECLRPISRCALTTVVAPMGYGKTTAVNWYLLERAKLDEAAVVRISVYSDNLAIFWKSVQEAFFHAGFDFLRAYPCPDDAAGGSLLTDDLCHALAGKWPCYIFIDDFHLLTDNRVPAFLCTLTNRLPENVHLIVASRDRFLPAEEILRLGGRLYTVGAEQLRLNHTELSIYAHRCGTELSDAQIESLLYSSEGWFSAIYLNLRTLHERGELPSRSSDIYAMFSAAMIDPLPSKRREFLAVMGLADEFTVEMAETVTGSKNTAAILQTLTEQNAFVKRLPDGVTFRFHHMMKDCAERTFHTMEPRRQAVYHNRYGEWYKTHGQYLHALKFYCLAKNYDAALRVIQRDAGILLTSLGAQQVLDFIARCPVETLKEHPLSLLVLMRSMFNWRQIPKMLELKELLLAAITEHPDWPESERGDLLGECDLIMSFLMYNDISAMSRLHRSASTQMSRPAISIQKSGGWTFGSPSVLMMFYRASGELQSELTEMDECMPHYYKITNGHGQGAETIMRAEADFMHACFADAQIMLERAYAQIDGNGQENMALCCDFLAWRLSLCTSFTPRESFEQRREALLGLHNVTWLNILQSSCAYYYALLGLPEKIPAVFREHQLASIHFLAPGKPMMELIENQVYLAQGEYAKVIGRSEALLGMCEAMHYALVALHIRLQTAAAYEMLGKRETADELLISALAAAEPDALYLPFVENYRYLKTALTRGAGAKFAAFVRTVTPLGEDFVRRCGEKRAEGSRPAALAGLTERESAIAALVAKRLSNREIAEQLFLSEGSVKQYINQIYSKLLITGDVRTKRKRLAELAAPKS
;
A
#
# COMPACT_ATOMS: atom_id res chain seq x y z
N MET A 1 -31.70 -25.09 -52.67
CA MET A 1 -31.63 -24.09 -51.62
C MET A 1 -30.18 -23.88 -51.28
N PRO A 2 -29.63 -22.65 -51.19
CA PRO A 2 -28.24 -22.44 -50.81
C PRO A 2 -28.06 -22.93 -49.38
N LYS A 3 -27.05 -23.78 -49.11
CA LYS A 3 -26.67 -24.19 -47.75
C LYS A 3 -26.40 -22.91 -46.94
N ARG A 4 -27.23 -22.59 -45.94
CA ARG A 4 -27.00 -21.50 -45.00
C ARG A 4 -25.62 -21.73 -44.39
N SER A 5 -24.75 -20.77 -44.53
CA SER A 5 -23.42 -20.83 -43.91
C SER A 5 -23.59 -20.88 -42.38
N TRP A 6 -23.07 -21.92 -41.79
CA TRP A 6 -23.09 -22.08 -40.35
C TRP A 6 -22.26 -20.98 -39.73
N ASN A 7 -22.84 -20.15 -38.83
CA ASN A 7 -22.16 -19.04 -38.21
C ASN A 7 -22.11 -19.23 -36.67
N LEU A 8 -21.03 -19.74 -36.20
CA LEU A 8 -20.75 -19.98 -34.77
C LEU A 8 -20.37 -18.72 -34.00
N ASN A 9 -20.04 -17.62 -34.64
CA ASN A 9 -19.59 -16.39 -34.01
C ASN A 9 -20.75 -15.49 -33.53
N THR A 10 -21.97 -16.00 -33.52
CA THR A 10 -23.16 -15.24 -33.14
C THR A 10 -23.27 -15.16 -31.64
N VAL A 11 -22.95 -14.00 -31.05
CA VAL A 11 -23.28 -13.72 -29.65
C VAL A 11 -24.79 -13.59 -29.53
N TYR A 12 -25.40 -14.43 -28.70
CA TYR A 12 -26.84 -14.37 -28.40
C TYR A 12 -27.07 -13.98 -26.96
N ILE A 13 -27.72 -12.85 -26.73
CA ILE A 13 -28.16 -12.37 -25.43
C ILE A 13 -29.69 -12.20 -25.52
N SER A 14 -30.43 -13.00 -24.76
CA SER A 14 -31.88 -12.97 -24.75
C SER A 14 -32.41 -11.70 -24.08
N GLU A 15 -33.65 -11.29 -24.43
CA GLU A 15 -34.29 -10.12 -23.80
C GLU A 15 -34.40 -10.29 -22.28
N ARG A 16 -34.69 -11.50 -21.79
CA ARG A 16 -34.69 -11.84 -20.38
C ARG A 16 -33.34 -11.58 -19.72
N LEU A 17 -32.25 -11.99 -20.35
CA LEU A 17 -30.90 -11.76 -19.83
C LEU A 17 -30.52 -10.29 -19.88
N GLN A 18 -30.92 -9.57 -20.95
CA GLN A 18 -30.72 -8.11 -21.03
C GLN A 18 -31.41 -7.39 -19.85
N GLU A 19 -32.64 -7.79 -19.51
CA GLU A 19 -33.35 -7.22 -18.36
C GLU A 19 -32.69 -7.57 -17.02
N CYS A 20 -32.18 -8.79 -16.87
CA CYS A 20 -31.43 -9.20 -15.69
C CYS A 20 -30.11 -8.40 -15.50
N LEU A 21 -29.53 -7.86 -16.56
CA LEU A 21 -28.31 -7.07 -16.49
C LEU A 21 -28.56 -5.56 -16.23
N ARG A 22 -29.77 -5.06 -16.41
CA ARG A 22 -30.11 -3.63 -16.19
C ARG A 22 -29.75 -3.09 -14.80
N PRO A 23 -29.94 -3.85 -13.69
CA PRO A 23 -29.61 -3.35 -12.36
C PRO A 23 -28.13 -3.05 -12.14
N ILE A 24 -27.23 -3.52 -12.99
CA ILE A 24 -25.78 -3.26 -12.89
C ILE A 24 -25.48 -1.75 -12.78
N SER A 25 -26.18 -0.91 -13.56
CA SER A 25 -25.98 0.55 -13.53
C SER A 25 -26.61 1.25 -12.31
N ARG A 26 -27.19 0.53 -11.38
CA ARG A 26 -27.82 1.07 -10.17
C ARG A 26 -27.17 0.57 -8.88
N CYS A 27 -26.29 -0.41 -8.99
CA CYS A 27 -25.63 -1.03 -7.85
C CYS A 27 -24.13 -0.70 -7.83
N ALA A 28 -23.57 -0.53 -6.65
CA ALA A 28 -22.14 -0.29 -6.51
C ALA A 28 -21.31 -1.54 -6.81
N LEU A 29 -21.82 -2.72 -6.42
CA LEU A 29 -21.21 -4.01 -6.73
C LEU A 29 -22.22 -4.96 -7.38
N THR A 30 -21.84 -5.56 -8.49
CA THR A 30 -22.56 -6.68 -9.09
C THR A 30 -21.67 -7.91 -9.10
N THR A 31 -22.13 -9.02 -8.51
CA THR A 31 -21.46 -10.31 -8.62
C THR A 31 -22.15 -11.20 -9.64
N VAL A 32 -21.38 -11.77 -10.58
CA VAL A 32 -21.88 -12.70 -11.60
C VAL A 32 -21.28 -14.07 -11.29
N VAL A 33 -22.07 -14.93 -10.64
CA VAL A 33 -21.58 -16.20 -10.09
C VAL A 33 -22.24 -17.38 -10.78
N ALA A 34 -21.46 -18.11 -11.55
CA ALA A 34 -21.89 -19.35 -12.19
C ALA A 34 -20.70 -20.22 -12.58
N PRO A 35 -20.84 -21.54 -12.69
CA PRO A 35 -19.80 -22.42 -13.17
C PRO A 35 -19.19 -21.98 -14.52
N MET A 36 -18.12 -22.63 -14.92
CA MET A 36 -17.49 -22.35 -16.21
C MET A 36 -18.46 -22.60 -17.38
N GLY A 37 -18.35 -21.80 -18.44
CA GLY A 37 -19.11 -22.02 -19.68
C GLY A 37 -20.57 -21.51 -19.68
N TYR A 38 -21.02 -20.84 -18.60
CA TYR A 38 -22.36 -20.23 -18.51
C TYR A 38 -22.48 -18.88 -19.23
N GLY A 39 -21.44 -18.41 -19.90
CA GLY A 39 -21.46 -17.15 -20.64
C GLY A 39 -21.33 -15.87 -19.81
N LYS A 40 -20.86 -15.95 -18.54
CA LYS A 40 -20.65 -14.78 -17.66
C LYS A 40 -19.93 -13.63 -18.34
N THR A 41 -18.72 -13.91 -18.82
CA THR A 41 -17.86 -12.94 -19.52
C THR A 41 -18.55 -12.37 -20.76
N THR A 42 -19.24 -13.19 -21.51
CA THR A 42 -19.96 -12.77 -22.73
C THR A 42 -21.13 -11.85 -22.41
N ALA A 43 -21.93 -12.18 -21.38
CA ALA A 43 -23.05 -11.38 -20.94
C ALA A 43 -22.61 -10.02 -20.42
N VAL A 44 -21.59 -9.98 -19.55
CA VAL A 44 -21.05 -8.73 -19.00
C VAL A 44 -20.41 -7.87 -20.10
N ASN A 45 -19.59 -8.45 -20.98
CA ASN A 45 -18.96 -7.71 -22.07
C ASN A 45 -20.00 -7.13 -23.05
N TRP A 46 -21.07 -7.87 -23.36
CA TRP A 46 -22.18 -7.33 -24.17
C TRP A 46 -22.82 -6.13 -23.47
N TYR A 47 -23.13 -6.24 -22.18
CA TYR A 47 -23.69 -5.14 -21.40
C TYR A 47 -22.79 -3.91 -21.40
N LEU A 48 -21.49 -4.08 -21.16
CA LEU A 48 -20.52 -2.99 -21.15
C LEU A 48 -20.36 -2.31 -22.51
N LEU A 49 -20.42 -3.08 -23.61
CA LEU A 49 -20.37 -2.53 -24.96
C LEU A 49 -21.61 -1.67 -25.28
N GLU A 50 -22.78 -2.11 -24.85
CA GLU A 50 -24.00 -1.32 -25.00
C GLU A 50 -23.99 -0.04 -24.18
N ARG A 51 -23.50 -0.11 -22.91
CA ARG A 51 -23.37 1.07 -22.04
C ARG A 51 -22.32 2.06 -22.52
N ALA A 52 -21.17 1.58 -22.97
CA ALA A 52 -20.13 2.44 -23.53
C ALA A 52 -20.64 3.25 -24.74
N LYS A 53 -21.57 2.67 -25.54
CA LYS A 53 -22.18 3.36 -26.65
C LYS A 53 -23.26 4.36 -26.25
N LEU A 54 -24.07 4.04 -25.23
CA LEU A 54 -25.23 4.82 -24.83
C LEU A 54 -24.88 5.99 -23.90
N ASP A 55 -23.95 5.76 -22.94
CA ASP A 55 -23.71 6.64 -21.82
C ASP A 55 -22.31 7.31 -21.88
N GLU A 56 -21.52 7.13 -22.94
CA GLU A 56 -20.10 7.54 -23.02
C GLU A 56 -19.28 7.04 -21.79
N ALA A 57 -19.60 5.86 -21.29
CA ALA A 57 -19.07 5.33 -20.05
C ALA A 57 -17.61 4.88 -20.18
N ALA A 58 -16.79 5.18 -19.19
CA ALA A 58 -15.47 4.60 -19.05
C ALA A 58 -15.58 3.12 -18.64
N VAL A 59 -14.79 2.25 -19.27
CA VAL A 59 -14.79 0.81 -18.97
C VAL A 59 -13.39 0.31 -18.69
N VAL A 60 -13.15 -0.10 -17.46
CA VAL A 60 -11.90 -0.76 -17.02
C VAL A 60 -12.14 -2.27 -16.99
N ARG A 61 -11.37 -3.04 -17.77
CA ARG A 61 -11.47 -4.51 -17.81
C ARG A 61 -10.23 -5.15 -17.23
N ILE A 62 -10.40 -5.88 -16.14
CA ILE A 62 -9.36 -6.58 -15.42
C ILE A 62 -9.61 -8.08 -15.56
N SER A 63 -8.65 -8.82 -16.08
CA SER A 63 -8.72 -10.28 -16.12
C SER A 63 -7.78 -10.84 -15.06
N VAL A 64 -8.31 -11.72 -14.19
CA VAL A 64 -7.49 -12.47 -13.27
C VAL A 64 -6.97 -13.71 -13.97
N TYR A 65 -5.66 -13.93 -13.92
CA TYR A 65 -5.02 -15.06 -14.60
C TYR A 65 -3.92 -15.72 -13.76
N SER A 66 -3.71 -15.21 -12.56
CA SER A 66 -2.77 -15.76 -11.59
C SER A 66 -3.35 -15.64 -10.19
N ASP A 67 -3.01 -16.59 -9.34
CA ASP A 67 -3.25 -16.55 -7.90
C ASP A 67 -2.32 -15.59 -7.15
N ASN A 68 -1.28 -15.10 -7.83
CA ASN A 68 -0.32 -14.17 -7.24
C ASN A 68 -0.86 -12.73 -7.25
N LEU A 69 -0.97 -12.14 -6.05
CA LEU A 69 -1.52 -10.79 -5.86
C LEU A 69 -0.73 -9.70 -6.61
N ALA A 70 0.59 -9.81 -6.70
CA ALA A 70 1.41 -8.81 -7.39
C ALA A 70 1.22 -8.85 -8.92
N ILE A 71 1.02 -10.05 -9.48
CA ILE A 71 0.67 -10.22 -10.89
C ILE A 71 -0.72 -9.64 -11.16
N PHE A 72 -1.67 -9.93 -10.28
CA PHE A 72 -3.02 -9.35 -10.36
C PHE A 72 -2.96 -7.82 -10.28
N TRP A 73 -2.19 -7.27 -9.32
CA TRP A 73 -2.05 -5.81 -9.18
C TRP A 73 -1.51 -5.16 -10.44
N LYS A 74 -0.53 -5.76 -11.09
CA LYS A 74 -0.02 -5.28 -12.37
C LYS A 74 -1.09 -5.26 -13.46
N SER A 75 -1.95 -6.29 -13.51
CA SER A 75 -3.08 -6.31 -14.44
C SER A 75 -4.09 -5.19 -14.15
N VAL A 76 -4.31 -4.87 -12.87
CA VAL A 76 -5.14 -3.73 -12.45
C VAL A 76 -4.54 -2.43 -12.99
N GLN A 77 -3.24 -2.20 -12.76
CA GLN A 77 -2.54 -0.99 -13.22
C GLN A 77 -2.63 -0.81 -14.74
N GLU A 78 -2.38 -1.88 -15.50
CA GLU A 78 -2.45 -1.88 -16.97
C GLU A 78 -3.88 -1.63 -17.46
N ALA A 79 -4.89 -2.25 -16.84
CA ALA A 79 -6.27 -2.06 -17.20
C ALA A 79 -6.76 -0.61 -16.99
N PHE A 80 -6.37 0.00 -15.88
CA PHE A 80 -6.69 1.40 -15.61
C PHE A 80 -5.97 2.33 -16.58
N PHE A 81 -4.69 2.08 -16.86
CA PHE A 81 -3.94 2.86 -17.84
C PHE A 81 -4.57 2.81 -19.25
N HIS A 82 -4.95 1.64 -19.73
CA HIS A 82 -5.63 1.47 -21.01
C HIS A 82 -7.02 2.14 -21.06
N ALA A 83 -7.67 2.29 -19.91
CA ALA A 83 -8.94 3.01 -19.80
C ALA A 83 -8.75 4.55 -19.65
N GLY A 84 -7.51 5.05 -19.70
CA GLY A 84 -7.20 6.49 -19.62
C GLY A 84 -6.92 6.99 -18.19
N PHE A 85 -6.78 6.10 -17.21
CA PHE A 85 -6.46 6.45 -15.81
C PHE A 85 -5.01 6.09 -15.49
N ASP A 86 -4.11 7.08 -15.47
CA ASP A 86 -2.66 6.87 -15.29
C ASP A 86 -2.21 6.83 -13.81
N PHE A 87 -3.05 7.25 -12.87
CA PHE A 87 -2.69 7.45 -11.47
C PHE A 87 -2.24 6.16 -10.74
N LEU A 88 -2.67 4.97 -11.19
CA LEU A 88 -2.25 3.69 -10.59
C LEU A 88 -0.92 3.15 -11.11
N ARG A 89 -0.32 3.73 -12.16
CA ARG A 89 0.82 3.16 -12.87
C ARG A 89 2.03 2.90 -11.98
N ALA A 90 2.32 3.83 -11.07
CA ALA A 90 3.40 3.71 -10.10
C ALA A 90 2.93 3.34 -8.68
N TYR A 91 1.64 3.05 -8.50
CA TYR A 91 1.06 2.78 -7.19
C TYR A 91 1.51 1.39 -6.69
N PRO A 92 2.13 1.25 -5.50
CA PRO A 92 2.51 -0.06 -4.98
C PRO A 92 1.27 -0.91 -4.67
N CYS A 93 1.42 -2.24 -4.75
CA CYS A 93 0.35 -3.13 -4.31
C CYS A 93 0.14 -2.95 -2.80
N PRO A 94 -1.06 -2.64 -2.33
CA PRO A 94 -1.33 -2.52 -0.90
C PRO A 94 -1.07 -3.84 -0.19
N ASP A 95 -0.31 -3.81 0.88
CA ASP A 95 0.07 -4.97 1.69
C ASP A 95 -0.64 -5.02 3.05
N ASP A 96 -1.23 -3.90 3.47
CA ASP A 96 -1.99 -3.76 4.72
C ASP A 96 -3.33 -3.02 4.55
N ALA A 97 -4.11 -2.97 5.63
CA ALA A 97 -5.42 -2.32 5.64
C ALA A 97 -5.33 -0.79 5.45
N ALA A 98 -4.24 -0.15 5.90
CA ALA A 98 -4.04 1.28 5.76
C ALA A 98 -3.76 1.64 4.30
N GLY A 99 -2.88 0.89 3.63
CA GLY A 99 -2.62 1.00 2.19
C GLY A 99 -3.88 0.75 1.37
N GLY A 100 -4.69 -0.26 1.74
CA GLY A 100 -5.98 -0.52 1.11
C GLY A 100 -6.98 0.63 1.29
N SER A 101 -7.01 1.28 2.46
CA SER A 101 -7.88 2.44 2.70
C SER A 101 -7.44 3.65 1.88
N LEU A 102 -6.14 3.92 1.81
CA LEU A 102 -5.58 5.00 0.99
C LEU A 102 -5.90 4.79 -0.50
N LEU A 103 -5.65 3.57 -1.00
CA LEU A 103 -6.00 3.21 -2.37
C LEU A 103 -7.50 3.41 -2.65
N THR A 104 -8.37 3.07 -1.69
CA THR A 104 -9.82 3.29 -1.81
C THR A 104 -10.14 4.77 -1.95
N ASP A 105 -9.55 5.64 -1.12
CA ASP A 105 -9.79 7.08 -1.15
C ASP A 105 -9.29 7.70 -2.47
N ASP A 106 -8.11 7.31 -2.94
CA ASP A 106 -7.54 7.78 -4.20
C ASP A 106 -8.34 7.28 -5.41
N LEU A 107 -8.78 6.01 -5.42
CA LEU A 107 -9.68 5.48 -6.44
C LEU A 107 -11.01 6.24 -6.49
N CYS A 108 -11.63 6.45 -5.33
CA CYS A 108 -12.90 7.19 -5.25
C CYS A 108 -12.75 8.63 -5.74
N HIS A 109 -11.63 9.29 -5.40
CA HIS A 109 -11.35 10.64 -5.86
C HIS A 109 -11.09 10.71 -7.38
N ALA A 110 -10.26 9.82 -7.90
CA ALA A 110 -9.88 9.78 -9.31
C ALA A 110 -11.05 9.38 -10.24
N LEU A 111 -11.98 8.56 -9.74
CA LEU A 111 -13.13 8.06 -10.51
C LEU A 111 -14.40 8.89 -10.29
N ALA A 112 -14.42 9.82 -9.33
CA ALA A 112 -15.54 10.71 -9.11
C ALA A 112 -15.73 11.62 -10.33
N GLY A 113 -16.90 11.58 -10.95
CA GLY A 113 -17.16 12.36 -12.17
C GLY A 113 -18.62 12.36 -12.58
N LYS A 114 -18.90 13.00 -13.72
CA LYS A 114 -20.26 13.06 -14.30
C LYS A 114 -20.59 11.83 -15.14
N TRP A 115 -19.58 11.12 -15.64
CA TRP A 115 -19.75 9.99 -16.56
C TRP A 115 -19.71 8.68 -15.80
N PRO A 116 -20.53 7.68 -16.16
CA PRO A 116 -20.48 6.36 -15.57
C PRO A 116 -19.12 5.69 -15.81
N CYS A 117 -18.60 5.00 -14.77
CA CYS A 117 -17.39 4.19 -14.86
C CYS A 117 -17.72 2.76 -14.43
N TYR A 118 -17.44 1.80 -15.32
CA TYR A 118 -17.62 0.38 -15.04
C TYR A 118 -16.26 -0.30 -14.89
N ILE A 119 -16.05 -0.94 -13.75
CA ILE A 119 -14.84 -1.74 -13.48
C ILE A 119 -15.26 -3.20 -13.49
N PHE A 120 -14.77 -3.96 -14.46
CA PHE A 120 -15.08 -5.38 -14.60
C PHE A 120 -13.87 -6.24 -14.27
N ILE A 121 -14.00 -7.08 -13.24
CA ILE A 121 -13.01 -8.09 -12.84
C ILE A 121 -13.55 -9.46 -13.27
N ASP A 122 -12.85 -10.09 -14.20
CA ASP A 122 -13.23 -11.42 -14.73
C ASP A 122 -12.33 -12.51 -14.13
N ASP A 123 -12.89 -13.72 -14.04
CA ASP A 123 -12.22 -14.93 -13.49
C ASP A 123 -11.69 -14.78 -12.05
N PHE A 124 -12.40 -14.02 -11.22
CA PHE A 124 -12.01 -13.69 -9.84
C PHE A 124 -11.71 -14.91 -8.95
N HIS A 125 -12.31 -16.07 -9.25
CA HIS A 125 -12.09 -17.34 -8.53
C HIS A 125 -10.64 -17.84 -8.54
N LEU A 126 -9.78 -17.31 -9.42
CA LEU A 126 -8.36 -17.64 -9.45
C LEU A 126 -7.56 -16.97 -8.33
N LEU A 127 -8.08 -15.89 -7.72
CA LEU A 127 -7.47 -15.24 -6.57
C LEU A 127 -7.86 -15.98 -5.29
N THR A 128 -6.86 -16.48 -4.58
CA THR A 128 -7.05 -17.19 -3.30
C THR A 128 -6.78 -16.31 -2.08
N ASP A 129 -6.27 -15.09 -2.28
CA ASP A 129 -5.93 -14.16 -1.21
C ASP A 129 -7.18 -13.50 -0.63
N ASN A 130 -7.51 -13.83 0.62
CA ASN A 130 -8.71 -13.34 1.32
C ASN A 130 -8.71 -11.82 1.57
N ARG A 131 -7.58 -11.12 1.42
CA ARG A 131 -7.51 -9.66 1.54
C ARG A 131 -8.24 -8.96 0.40
N VAL A 132 -8.26 -9.57 -0.80
CA VAL A 132 -8.90 -8.95 -1.97
C VAL A 132 -10.42 -8.87 -1.83
N PRO A 133 -11.17 -9.92 -1.45
CA PRO A 133 -12.61 -9.80 -1.15
C PRO A 133 -12.92 -8.74 -0.09
N ALA A 134 -12.14 -8.68 0.99
CA ALA A 134 -12.31 -7.68 2.05
C ALA A 134 -12.09 -6.25 1.52
N PHE A 135 -11.05 -6.04 0.70
CA PHE A 135 -10.79 -4.77 0.03
C PHE A 135 -11.95 -4.36 -0.89
N LEU A 136 -12.47 -5.29 -1.71
CA LEU A 136 -13.61 -5.02 -2.59
C LEU A 136 -14.86 -4.59 -1.81
N CYS A 137 -15.12 -5.17 -0.64
CA CYS A 137 -16.22 -4.75 0.24
C CYS A 137 -16.01 -3.33 0.76
N THR A 138 -14.79 -3.01 1.21
CA THR A 138 -14.43 -1.66 1.68
C THR A 138 -14.56 -0.63 0.57
N LEU A 139 -14.03 -0.93 -0.61
CA LEU A 139 -14.15 -0.09 -1.80
C LEU A 139 -15.61 0.14 -2.17
N THR A 140 -16.42 -0.93 -2.25
CA THR A 140 -17.83 -0.86 -2.62
C THR A 140 -18.62 0.10 -1.71
N ASN A 141 -18.32 0.13 -0.42
CA ASN A 141 -19.00 1.01 0.54
C ASN A 141 -18.68 2.50 0.34
N ARG A 142 -17.57 2.82 -0.33
CA ARG A 142 -17.09 4.20 -0.55
C ARG A 142 -17.19 4.66 -2.01
N LEU A 143 -17.48 3.75 -2.95
CA LEU A 143 -17.57 4.09 -4.37
C LEU A 143 -18.55 5.24 -4.62
N PRO A 144 -18.18 6.23 -5.46
CA PRO A 144 -19.09 7.26 -5.98
C PRO A 144 -20.27 6.63 -6.72
N GLU A 145 -21.40 7.34 -6.79
CA GLU A 145 -22.63 6.85 -7.44
C GLU A 145 -22.48 6.54 -8.92
N ASN A 146 -21.52 7.18 -9.59
CA ASN A 146 -21.21 6.96 -11.00
C ASN A 146 -20.29 5.75 -11.26
N VAL A 147 -19.81 5.06 -10.23
CA VAL A 147 -18.85 3.95 -10.36
C VAL A 147 -19.51 2.63 -10.01
N HIS A 148 -19.42 1.66 -10.92
CA HIS A 148 -20.04 0.35 -10.81
C HIS A 148 -18.99 -0.75 -10.94
N LEU A 149 -18.81 -1.55 -9.89
CA LEU A 149 -17.90 -2.68 -9.86
C LEU A 149 -18.67 -3.96 -10.26
N ILE A 150 -18.13 -4.73 -11.21
CA ILE A 150 -18.69 -6.00 -11.66
C ILE A 150 -17.62 -7.07 -11.45
N VAL A 151 -17.96 -8.14 -10.76
CA VAL A 151 -17.03 -9.24 -10.49
C VAL A 151 -17.63 -10.56 -10.95
N ALA A 152 -16.97 -11.21 -11.93
CA ALA A 152 -17.36 -12.54 -12.40
C ALA A 152 -16.49 -13.62 -11.73
N SER A 153 -17.15 -14.63 -11.16
CA SER A 153 -16.50 -15.73 -10.46
C SER A 153 -17.19 -17.07 -10.75
N ARG A 154 -16.49 -18.19 -10.53
CA ARG A 154 -17.10 -19.53 -10.56
C ARG A 154 -17.86 -19.81 -9.27
N ASP A 155 -17.29 -19.37 -8.15
CA ASP A 155 -17.79 -19.63 -6.81
C ASP A 155 -18.14 -18.33 -6.09
N ARG A 156 -18.96 -18.44 -5.05
CA ARG A 156 -19.25 -17.33 -4.15
C ARG A 156 -17.99 -16.98 -3.36
N PHE A 157 -17.61 -15.71 -3.34
CA PHE A 157 -16.38 -15.23 -2.72
C PHE A 157 -16.63 -14.20 -1.60
N LEU A 158 -17.85 -13.65 -1.51
CA LEU A 158 -18.20 -12.71 -0.45
C LEU A 158 -18.63 -13.45 0.81
N PRO A 159 -18.12 -13.08 2.00
CA PRO A 159 -18.61 -13.58 3.28
C PRO A 159 -20.09 -13.22 3.48
N ALA A 160 -20.84 -14.09 4.17
CA ALA A 160 -22.27 -13.88 4.40
C ALA A 160 -22.57 -12.58 5.17
N GLU A 161 -21.70 -12.21 6.10
CA GLU A 161 -21.80 -10.97 6.87
C GLU A 161 -21.67 -9.73 5.99
N GLU A 162 -20.74 -9.75 5.02
CA GLU A 162 -20.53 -8.65 4.09
C GLU A 162 -21.68 -8.53 3.08
N ILE A 163 -22.30 -9.64 2.67
CA ILE A 163 -23.51 -9.61 1.83
C ILE A 163 -24.63 -8.85 2.54
N LEU A 164 -24.83 -9.12 3.84
CA LEU A 164 -25.84 -8.42 4.64
C LEU A 164 -25.49 -6.93 4.81
N ARG A 165 -24.22 -6.61 5.02
CA ARG A 165 -23.73 -5.24 5.20
C ARG A 165 -23.86 -4.39 3.93
N LEU A 166 -23.61 -4.96 2.77
CA LEU A 166 -23.72 -4.27 1.48
C LEU A 166 -25.20 -4.01 1.11
N GLY A 167 -26.11 -4.90 1.53
CA GLY A 167 -27.54 -4.72 1.34
C GLY A 167 -27.94 -4.36 -0.10
N GLY A 168 -28.67 -3.26 -0.30
CA GLY A 168 -29.12 -2.80 -1.61
C GLY A 168 -28.02 -2.29 -2.56
N ARG A 169 -26.76 -2.18 -2.08
CA ARG A 169 -25.61 -1.83 -2.95
C ARG A 169 -25.05 -3.03 -3.71
N LEU A 170 -25.45 -4.26 -3.33
CA LEU A 170 -25.05 -5.49 -3.97
C LEU A 170 -26.15 -6.04 -4.86
N TYR A 171 -25.82 -6.39 -6.09
CA TYR A 171 -26.67 -7.16 -7.00
C TYR A 171 -25.97 -8.48 -7.37
N THR A 172 -26.70 -9.58 -7.46
CA THR A 172 -26.14 -10.88 -7.81
C THR A 172 -26.87 -11.50 -9.00
N VAL A 173 -26.10 -11.87 -10.02
CA VAL A 173 -26.56 -12.66 -11.17
C VAL A 173 -26.02 -14.08 -11.00
N GLY A 174 -26.89 -15.05 -10.87
CA GLY A 174 -26.53 -16.46 -10.68
C GLY A 174 -26.62 -17.31 -11.95
N ALA A 175 -26.32 -18.58 -11.83
CA ALA A 175 -26.39 -19.56 -12.92
C ALA A 175 -27.81 -19.65 -13.55
N GLU A 176 -28.85 -19.54 -12.74
CA GLU A 176 -30.25 -19.62 -13.19
C GLU A 176 -30.61 -18.53 -14.20
N GLN A 177 -30.10 -17.31 -14.00
CA GLN A 177 -30.30 -16.19 -14.91
C GLN A 177 -29.53 -16.36 -16.23
N LEU A 178 -28.39 -17.06 -16.21
CA LEU A 178 -27.53 -17.26 -17.36
C LEU A 178 -27.90 -18.48 -18.21
N ARG A 179 -28.68 -19.43 -17.67
CA ARG A 179 -29.15 -20.61 -18.41
C ARG A 179 -30.10 -20.24 -19.56
N LEU A 180 -29.97 -20.95 -20.67
CA LEU A 180 -30.95 -20.86 -21.75
C LEU A 180 -32.20 -21.69 -21.42
N ASN A 181 -33.37 -21.11 -21.68
CA ASN A 181 -34.63 -21.83 -21.62
C ASN A 181 -34.99 -22.42 -22.99
N HIS A 182 -36.12 -23.13 -23.09
CA HIS A 182 -36.58 -23.81 -24.32
C HIS A 182 -36.67 -22.84 -25.52
N THR A 183 -37.36 -21.71 -25.34
CA THR A 183 -37.52 -20.69 -26.38
C THR A 183 -36.20 -20.07 -26.81
N GLU A 184 -35.35 -19.72 -25.84
CA GLU A 184 -34.05 -19.15 -26.08
C GLU A 184 -33.11 -20.10 -26.84
N LEU A 185 -33.14 -21.39 -26.47
CA LEU A 185 -32.35 -22.42 -27.17
C LEU A 185 -32.82 -22.60 -28.61
N SER A 186 -34.14 -22.61 -28.88
CA SER A 186 -34.70 -22.68 -30.23
C SER A 186 -34.22 -21.52 -31.10
N ILE A 187 -34.30 -20.29 -30.56
CA ILE A 187 -33.84 -19.07 -31.26
C ILE A 187 -32.33 -19.13 -31.49
N TYR A 188 -31.58 -19.57 -30.52
CA TYR A 188 -30.11 -19.69 -30.64
C TYR A 188 -29.71 -20.71 -31.70
N ALA A 189 -30.30 -21.91 -31.69
CA ALA A 189 -30.07 -22.95 -32.67
C ALA A 189 -30.40 -22.48 -34.13
N HIS A 190 -31.54 -21.80 -34.29
CA HIS A 190 -31.92 -21.23 -35.56
C HIS A 190 -30.91 -20.17 -36.06
N ARG A 191 -30.41 -19.30 -35.17
CA ARG A 191 -29.34 -18.32 -35.50
C ARG A 191 -28.03 -18.99 -35.91
N CYS A 192 -27.72 -20.14 -35.33
CA CYS A 192 -26.55 -20.96 -35.71
C CYS A 192 -26.77 -21.70 -37.06
N GLY A 193 -27.95 -21.63 -37.65
CA GLY A 193 -28.28 -22.29 -38.93
C GLY A 193 -28.75 -23.74 -38.75
N THR A 194 -29.15 -24.14 -37.55
CA THR A 194 -29.64 -25.50 -37.23
C THR A 194 -31.11 -25.41 -36.81
N GLU A 195 -31.99 -26.17 -37.50
CA GLU A 195 -33.36 -26.34 -37.07
C GLU A 195 -33.45 -27.62 -36.19
N LEU A 196 -33.96 -27.45 -34.99
CA LEU A 196 -34.15 -28.52 -34.01
C LEU A 196 -35.65 -28.79 -33.84
N SER A 197 -36.02 -30.06 -33.70
CA SER A 197 -37.36 -30.44 -33.25
C SER A 197 -37.50 -30.19 -31.75
N ASP A 198 -38.72 -30.05 -31.25
CA ASP A 198 -38.98 -29.86 -29.79
C ASP A 198 -38.37 -30.99 -28.97
N ALA A 199 -38.43 -32.24 -29.42
CA ALA A 199 -37.81 -33.36 -28.74
C ALA A 199 -36.27 -33.24 -28.69
N GLN A 200 -35.64 -32.70 -29.73
CA GLN A 200 -34.19 -32.45 -29.71
C GLN A 200 -33.83 -31.30 -28.79
N ILE A 201 -34.66 -30.24 -28.72
CA ILE A 201 -34.47 -29.11 -27.79
C ILE A 201 -34.60 -29.60 -26.36
N GLU A 202 -35.62 -30.40 -26.01
CA GLU A 202 -35.80 -30.99 -24.70
C GLU A 202 -34.62 -31.90 -24.31
N SER A 203 -34.16 -32.74 -25.24
CA SER A 203 -33.01 -33.63 -25.02
C SER A 203 -31.72 -32.81 -24.79
N LEU A 204 -31.50 -31.73 -25.55
CA LEU A 204 -30.34 -30.83 -25.34
C LEU A 204 -30.43 -30.08 -24.03
N LEU A 205 -31.59 -29.55 -23.64
CA LEU A 205 -31.76 -28.89 -22.35
C LEU A 205 -31.55 -29.85 -21.20
N TYR A 206 -32.10 -31.06 -21.32
CA TYR A 206 -31.93 -32.08 -20.29
C TYR A 206 -30.44 -32.51 -20.15
N SER A 207 -29.73 -32.69 -21.26
CA SER A 207 -28.31 -33.13 -21.25
C SER A 207 -27.34 -32.00 -20.88
N SER A 208 -27.66 -30.76 -21.21
CA SER A 208 -26.83 -29.59 -20.96
C SER A 208 -27.25 -28.75 -19.74
N GLU A 209 -28.42 -29.04 -19.16
CA GLU A 209 -29.04 -28.23 -18.09
C GLU A 209 -29.16 -26.73 -18.46
N GLY A 210 -29.31 -26.42 -19.74
CA GLY A 210 -29.31 -25.05 -20.27
C GLY A 210 -27.93 -24.35 -20.28
N TRP A 211 -26.87 -25.12 -20.11
CA TRP A 211 -25.51 -24.62 -20.08
C TRP A 211 -25.01 -24.26 -21.50
N PHE A 212 -24.74 -22.97 -21.70
CA PHE A 212 -24.45 -22.41 -23.01
C PHE A 212 -23.31 -23.11 -23.76
N SER A 213 -22.18 -23.36 -23.09
CA SER A 213 -21.03 -24.01 -23.76
C SER A 213 -21.30 -25.47 -24.14
N ALA A 214 -22.06 -26.20 -23.31
CA ALA A 214 -22.45 -27.57 -23.65
C ALA A 214 -23.42 -27.59 -24.86
N ILE A 215 -24.38 -26.68 -24.86
CA ILE A 215 -25.31 -26.50 -26.01
C ILE A 215 -24.53 -26.19 -27.27
N TYR A 216 -23.60 -25.25 -27.22
CA TYR A 216 -22.76 -24.86 -28.36
C TYR A 216 -21.95 -26.05 -28.91
N LEU A 217 -21.28 -26.81 -28.05
CA LEU A 217 -20.49 -27.98 -28.44
C LEU A 217 -21.37 -29.10 -29.04
N ASN A 218 -22.57 -29.32 -28.48
CA ASN A 218 -23.51 -30.30 -29.00
C ASN A 218 -24.06 -29.90 -30.36
N LEU A 219 -24.42 -28.62 -30.56
CA LEU A 219 -24.87 -28.10 -31.87
C LEU A 219 -23.78 -28.21 -32.94
N ARG A 220 -22.52 -27.96 -32.55
CA ARG A 220 -21.39 -28.13 -33.44
C ARG A 220 -21.19 -29.60 -33.85
N THR A 221 -21.24 -30.51 -32.90
CA THR A 221 -21.10 -31.95 -33.16
C THR A 221 -22.25 -32.45 -34.03
N LEU A 222 -23.46 -31.99 -33.77
CA LEU A 222 -24.63 -32.27 -34.62
C LEU A 222 -24.42 -31.80 -36.08
N HIS A 223 -23.85 -30.62 -36.26
CA HIS A 223 -23.55 -30.11 -37.58
C HIS A 223 -22.45 -30.90 -38.31
N GLU A 224 -21.38 -31.25 -37.60
CA GLU A 224 -20.22 -31.97 -38.17
C GLU A 224 -20.47 -33.45 -38.39
N ARG A 225 -21.24 -34.12 -37.53
CA ARG A 225 -21.44 -35.58 -37.51
C ARG A 225 -22.86 -36.06 -37.82
N GLY A 226 -23.83 -35.12 -37.82
CA GLY A 226 -25.25 -35.44 -38.11
C GLY A 226 -26.02 -36.02 -36.91
N GLU A 227 -25.34 -36.30 -35.77
CA GLU A 227 -25.97 -36.88 -34.59
C GLU A 227 -25.55 -36.09 -33.31
N LEU A 228 -26.47 -36.04 -32.34
CA LEU A 228 -26.18 -35.50 -31.02
C LEU A 228 -25.29 -36.50 -30.24
N PRO A 229 -24.21 -36.05 -29.58
CA PRO A 229 -23.32 -36.92 -28.83
C PRO A 229 -24.07 -37.57 -27.65
N SER A 230 -23.69 -38.81 -27.35
CA SER A 230 -24.13 -39.50 -26.14
C SER A 230 -23.58 -38.77 -24.90
N ARG A 231 -24.30 -38.82 -23.77
CA ARG A 231 -23.95 -38.16 -22.50
C ARG A 231 -22.46 -38.34 -22.16
N SER A 232 -21.72 -37.23 -22.08
CA SER A 232 -20.43 -37.15 -21.40
C SER A 232 -20.56 -36.17 -20.24
N SER A 233 -20.13 -36.57 -19.05
CA SER A 233 -20.15 -35.74 -17.84
C SER A 233 -18.99 -34.75 -17.78
N ASP A 234 -17.97 -34.94 -18.65
CA ASP A 234 -16.76 -34.09 -18.67
C ASP A 234 -16.76 -33.13 -19.88
N ILE A 235 -17.07 -31.86 -19.62
CA ILE A 235 -17.06 -30.79 -20.63
C ILE A 235 -15.68 -30.62 -21.27
N TYR A 236 -14.61 -30.84 -20.55
CA TYR A 236 -13.25 -30.70 -21.07
C TYR A 236 -12.96 -31.79 -22.10
N ALA A 237 -13.40 -33.03 -21.82
CA ALA A 237 -13.29 -34.12 -22.76
C ALA A 237 -14.11 -33.88 -24.03
N MET A 238 -15.34 -33.38 -23.89
CA MET A 238 -16.17 -32.95 -25.02
C MET A 238 -15.53 -31.83 -25.82
N PHE A 239 -14.99 -30.83 -25.14
CA PHE A 239 -14.35 -29.69 -25.80
C PHE A 239 -13.08 -30.14 -26.54
N SER A 240 -12.22 -30.94 -25.91
CA SER A 240 -11.01 -31.48 -26.54
C SER A 240 -11.33 -32.33 -27.76
N ALA A 241 -12.32 -33.21 -27.66
CA ALA A 241 -12.74 -34.07 -28.77
C ALA A 241 -13.33 -33.26 -29.97
N ALA A 242 -13.99 -32.15 -29.68
CA ALA A 242 -14.60 -31.31 -30.74
C ALA A 242 -13.62 -30.25 -31.30
N MET A 243 -12.71 -29.75 -30.51
CA MET A 243 -11.96 -28.55 -30.85
C MET A 243 -10.44 -28.74 -30.99
N ILE A 244 -9.84 -29.68 -30.25
CA ILE A 244 -8.39 -29.86 -30.19
C ILE A 244 -7.96 -31.14 -30.91
N ASP A 245 -8.60 -32.28 -30.64
CA ASP A 245 -8.19 -33.60 -31.17
C ASP A 245 -8.24 -33.67 -32.69
N PRO A 246 -9.19 -33.02 -33.40
CA PRO A 246 -9.23 -33.07 -34.88
C PRO A 246 -8.10 -32.28 -35.54
N LEU A 247 -7.39 -31.41 -34.78
CA LEU A 247 -6.35 -30.57 -35.35
C LEU A 247 -5.07 -31.35 -35.66
N PRO A 248 -4.30 -30.96 -36.70
CA PRO A 248 -2.97 -31.53 -36.97
C PRO A 248 -2.04 -31.35 -35.75
N SER A 249 -1.13 -32.30 -35.53
CA SER A 249 -0.24 -32.31 -34.35
C SER A 249 0.50 -31.00 -34.10
N LYS A 250 0.99 -30.33 -35.14
CA LYS A 250 1.65 -29.01 -35.02
C LYS A 250 0.71 -27.90 -34.50
N ARG A 251 -0.58 -27.92 -34.89
CA ARG A 251 -1.54 -26.94 -34.37
C ARG A 251 -1.97 -27.26 -32.95
N ARG A 252 -2.11 -28.55 -32.62
CA ARG A 252 -2.38 -28.97 -31.22
C ARG A 252 -1.26 -28.55 -30.28
N GLU A 253 -0.02 -28.78 -30.70
CA GLU A 253 1.16 -28.33 -29.94
C GLU A 253 1.21 -26.80 -29.78
N PHE A 254 0.94 -26.07 -30.87
CA PHE A 254 0.84 -24.60 -30.81
C PHE A 254 -0.20 -24.14 -29.79
N LEU A 255 -1.42 -24.72 -29.83
CA LEU A 255 -2.47 -24.39 -28.87
C LEU A 255 -2.06 -24.75 -27.44
N ALA A 256 -1.51 -25.92 -27.23
CA ALA A 256 -1.05 -26.37 -25.92
C ALA A 256 0.01 -25.44 -25.32
N VAL A 257 0.98 -25.03 -26.12
CA VAL A 257 2.05 -24.13 -25.71
C VAL A 257 1.49 -22.71 -25.43
N MET A 258 0.71 -22.14 -26.35
CA MET A 258 0.19 -20.78 -26.20
C MET A 258 -0.93 -20.66 -25.17
N GLY A 259 -1.53 -21.78 -24.76
CA GLY A 259 -2.47 -21.83 -23.64
C GLY A 259 -1.87 -21.40 -22.28
N LEU A 260 -0.57 -21.47 -22.13
CA LEU A 260 0.11 -21.03 -20.92
C LEU A 260 0.16 -19.49 -20.77
N ALA A 261 0.00 -18.77 -21.89
CA ALA A 261 -0.07 -17.31 -21.87
C ALA A 261 -1.53 -16.85 -21.73
N ASP A 262 -1.72 -15.72 -21.08
CA ASP A 262 -3.04 -15.09 -20.93
C ASP A 262 -3.39 -14.27 -22.16
N GLU A 263 -2.40 -13.53 -22.62
CA GLU A 263 -2.40 -12.75 -23.84
C GLU A 263 -1.05 -12.91 -24.51
N PHE A 264 -1.05 -12.89 -25.81
CA PHE A 264 0.20 -13.03 -26.55
C PHE A 264 0.13 -12.34 -27.93
N THR A 265 1.25 -11.89 -28.41
CA THR A 265 1.45 -11.35 -29.76
C THR A 265 1.98 -12.43 -30.69
N VAL A 266 1.96 -12.16 -32.00
CA VAL A 266 2.62 -13.04 -32.99
C VAL A 266 4.09 -13.22 -32.66
N GLU A 267 4.79 -12.13 -32.29
CA GLU A 267 6.21 -12.15 -31.94
C GLU A 267 6.49 -13.05 -30.72
N MET A 268 5.68 -12.94 -29.67
CA MET A 268 5.76 -13.83 -28.50
C MET A 268 5.58 -15.28 -28.90
N ALA A 269 4.55 -15.55 -29.71
CA ALA A 269 4.25 -16.92 -30.13
C ALA A 269 5.35 -17.50 -31.04
N GLU A 270 5.97 -16.71 -31.91
CA GLU A 270 7.12 -17.13 -32.73
C GLU A 270 8.34 -17.45 -31.84
N THR A 271 8.63 -16.61 -30.88
CA THR A 271 9.75 -16.78 -29.95
C THR A 271 9.56 -18.06 -29.09
N VAL A 272 8.38 -18.19 -28.50
CA VAL A 272 8.10 -19.29 -27.56
C VAL A 272 7.99 -20.63 -28.31
N THR A 273 7.23 -20.69 -29.41
CA THR A 273 7.07 -21.95 -30.17
C THR A 273 8.25 -22.28 -31.08
N GLY A 274 9.01 -21.26 -31.49
CA GLY A 274 10.08 -21.40 -32.48
C GLY A 274 9.55 -21.55 -33.93
N SER A 275 8.27 -21.24 -34.16
CA SER A 275 7.59 -21.41 -35.46
C SER A 275 7.48 -20.08 -36.18
N LYS A 276 7.99 -19.97 -37.42
CA LYS A 276 7.84 -18.79 -38.28
C LYS A 276 6.47 -18.68 -38.97
N ASN A 277 5.60 -19.69 -38.81
CA ASN A 277 4.28 -19.73 -39.48
C ASN A 277 3.12 -19.35 -38.54
N THR A 278 3.42 -18.68 -37.44
CA THR A 278 2.50 -18.36 -36.34
C THR A 278 1.34 -17.47 -36.78
N ALA A 279 1.63 -16.43 -37.58
CA ALA A 279 0.61 -15.53 -38.07
C ALA A 279 -0.50 -16.25 -38.88
N ALA A 280 -0.10 -17.16 -39.77
CA ALA A 280 -1.06 -17.94 -40.56
C ALA A 280 -1.87 -18.92 -39.70
N ILE A 281 -1.25 -19.52 -38.69
CA ILE A 281 -1.94 -20.40 -37.71
C ILE A 281 -2.98 -19.59 -36.93
N LEU A 282 -2.63 -18.43 -36.43
CA LEU A 282 -3.51 -17.56 -35.66
C LEU A 282 -4.65 -17.02 -36.50
N GLN A 283 -4.38 -16.60 -37.74
CA GLN A 283 -5.44 -16.17 -38.67
C GLN A 283 -6.45 -17.30 -38.88
N THR A 284 -6.00 -18.50 -39.20
CA THR A 284 -6.88 -19.68 -39.41
C THR A 284 -7.69 -19.99 -38.13
N LEU A 285 -7.07 -19.96 -36.96
CA LEU A 285 -7.75 -20.22 -35.69
C LEU A 285 -8.78 -19.15 -35.34
N THR A 286 -8.48 -17.89 -35.62
CA THR A 286 -9.41 -16.78 -35.37
C THR A 286 -10.63 -16.83 -36.32
N GLU A 287 -10.41 -17.19 -37.59
CA GLU A 287 -11.49 -17.31 -38.58
C GLU A 287 -12.39 -18.54 -38.35
N GLN A 288 -11.81 -19.64 -37.90
CA GLN A 288 -12.50 -20.93 -37.72
C GLN A 288 -13.00 -21.19 -36.30
N ASN A 289 -12.58 -20.40 -35.32
CA ASN A 289 -12.74 -20.75 -33.92
C ASN A 289 -13.10 -19.54 -33.03
N ALA A 290 -14.33 -19.51 -32.53
CA ALA A 290 -14.81 -18.46 -31.61
C ALA A 290 -14.06 -18.40 -30.27
N PHE A 291 -13.22 -19.40 -29.95
CA PHE A 291 -12.47 -19.47 -28.71
C PHE A 291 -11.07 -18.87 -28.77
N VAL A 292 -10.66 -18.34 -29.92
CA VAL A 292 -9.43 -17.55 -30.10
C VAL A 292 -9.84 -16.16 -30.59
N LYS A 293 -9.54 -15.12 -29.82
CA LYS A 293 -9.94 -13.75 -30.13
C LYS A 293 -8.72 -12.87 -30.35
N ARG A 294 -8.82 -12.01 -31.37
CA ARG A 294 -7.90 -10.88 -31.53
C ARG A 294 -8.45 -9.70 -30.77
N LEU A 295 -7.63 -9.05 -29.95
CA LEU A 295 -8.05 -7.92 -29.12
C LEU A 295 -8.20 -6.63 -29.96
N PRO A 296 -8.84 -5.57 -29.39
CA PRO A 296 -9.09 -4.31 -30.12
C PRO A 296 -7.82 -3.58 -30.58
N ASP A 297 -6.66 -3.82 -29.94
CA ASP A 297 -5.36 -3.30 -30.35
C ASP A 297 -4.88 -3.83 -31.73
N GLY A 298 -5.53 -4.89 -32.21
CA GLY A 298 -5.24 -5.51 -33.50
C GLY A 298 -3.94 -6.32 -33.58
N VAL A 299 -3.19 -6.48 -32.48
CA VAL A 299 -1.91 -7.21 -32.43
C VAL A 299 -1.88 -8.32 -31.40
N THR A 300 -2.71 -8.23 -30.35
CA THR A 300 -2.77 -9.19 -29.25
C THR A 300 -3.86 -10.21 -29.44
N PHE A 301 -3.58 -11.44 -29.08
CA PHE A 301 -4.50 -12.58 -29.10
C PHE A 301 -4.75 -13.10 -27.70
N ARG A 302 -5.96 -13.61 -27.47
CA ARG A 302 -6.38 -14.23 -26.22
C ARG A 302 -7.18 -15.49 -26.49
N PHE A 303 -6.92 -16.54 -25.75
CA PHE A 303 -7.77 -17.73 -25.75
C PHE A 303 -8.95 -17.52 -24.79
N HIS A 304 -10.12 -18.02 -25.22
CA HIS A 304 -11.22 -18.19 -24.29
C HIS A 304 -10.79 -19.17 -23.16
N HIS A 305 -11.22 -18.95 -21.92
CA HIS A 305 -10.75 -19.75 -20.79
C HIS A 305 -10.92 -21.27 -20.98
N MET A 306 -12.03 -21.74 -21.61
CA MET A 306 -12.17 -23.17 -21.93
C MET A 306 -11.09 -23.69 -22.88
N MET A 307 -10.75 -22.90 -23.91
CA MET A 307 -9.65 -23.25 -24.80
C MET A 307 -8.32 -23.28 -24.04
N LYS A 308 -8.10 -22.28 -23.18
CA LYS A 308 -6.90 -22.20 -22.36
C LYS A 308 -6.77 -23.41 -21.44
N ASP A 309 -7.82 -23.73 -20.65
CA ASP A 309 -7.82 -24.86 -19.71
C ASP A 309 -7.56 -26.20 -20.45
N CYS A 310 -8.18 -26.41 -21.63
CA CYS A 310 -7.94 -27.61 -22.41
C CYS A 310 -6.53 -27.63 -23.03
N ALA A 311 -6.02 -26.49 -23.46
CA ALA A 311 -4.67 -26.33 -23.98
C ALA A 311 -3.62 -26.61 -22.90
N GLU A 312 -3.81 -26.08 -21.70
CA GLU A 312 -2.95 -26.35 -20.54
C GLU A 312 -2.94 -27.83 -20.16
N ARG A 313 -4.11 -28.48 -20.13
CA ARG A 313 -4.20 -29.94 -19.91
C ARG A 313 -3.43 -30.72 -20.99
N THR A 314 -3.57 -30.33 -22.25
CA THR A 314 -2.82 -30.92 -23.35
C THR A 314 -1.32 -30.69 -23.19
N PHE A 315 -0.90 -29.50 -22.75
CA PHE A 315 0.51 -29.21 -22.45
C PHE A 315 1.06 -30.13 -21.36
N HIS A 316 0.31 -30.39 -20.30
CA HIS A 316 0.73 -31.26 -19.21
C HIS A 316 0.83 -32.75 -19.62
N THR A 317 0.25 -33.17 -20.75
CA THR A 317 0.47 -34.51 -21.31
C THR A 317 1.77 -34.61 -22.10
N MET A 318 2.44 -33.49 -22.40
CA MET A 318 3.73 -33.54 -23.10
C MET A 318 4.84 -34.11 -22.22
N GLU A 319 5.90 -34.60 -22.86
CA GLU A 319 7.10 -35.06 -22.18
C GLU A 319 7.69 -33.93 -21.30
N PRO A 320 8.04 -34.14 -20.00
CA PRO A 320 8.55 -33.15 -19.09
C PRO A 320 9.75 -32.36 -19.62
N ARG A 321 10.62 -32.97 -20.39
CA ARG A 321 11.75 -32.29 -21.04
C ARG A 321 11.28 -31.24 -22.05
N ARG A 322 10.24 -31.54 -22.82
CA ARG A 322 9.64 -30.56 -23.77
C ARG A 322 8.92 -29.44 -23.05
N GLN A 323 8.19 -29.76 -21.98
CA GLN A 323 7.58 -28.73 -21.14
C GLN A 323 8.61 -27.73 -20.60
N ALA A 324 9.75 -28.24 -20.10
CA ALA A 324 10.83 -27.40 -19.58
C ALA A 324 11.44 -26.48 -20.66
N VAL A 325 11.57 -26.96 -21.92
CA VAL A 325 12.04 -26.10 -23.02
C VAL A 325 11.11 -24.92 -23.24
N TYR A 326 9.77 -25.14 -23.28
CA TYR A 326 8.80 -24.08 -23.46
C TYR A 326 8.74 -23.14 -22.26
N HIS A 327 8.75 -23.65 -21.03
CA HIS A 327 8.82 -22.81 -19.84
C HIS A 327 10.07 -21.92 -19.85
N ASN A 328 11.24 -22.40 -20.25
CA ASN A 328 12.45 -21.57 -20.38
C ASN A 328 12.30 -20.48 -21.46
N ARG A 329 11.66 -20.78 -22.60
CA ARG A 329 11.41 -19.76 -23.64
C ARG A 329 10.44 -18.68 -23.17
N TYR A 330 9.43 -19.05 -22.41
CA TYR A 330 8.54 -18.09 -21.72
C TYR A 330 9.30 -17.24 -20.72
N GLY A 331 10.13 -17.86 -19.89
CA GLY A 331 10.95 -17.14 -18.92
C GLY A 331 11.87 -16.13 -19.59
N GLU A 332 12.53 -16.50 -20.71
CA GLU A 332 13.39 -15.61 -21.48
C GLU A 332 12.60 -14.47 -22.14
N TRP A 333 11.43 -14.77 -22.73
CA TRP A 333 10.56 -13.74 -23.29
C TRP A 333 10.17 -12.69 -22.24
N TYR A 334 9.62 -13.13 -21.10
CA TYR A 334 9.18 -12.23 -20.05
C TYR A 334 10.36 -11.43 -19.43
N LYS A 335 11.52 -12.04 -19.28
CA LYS A 335 12.74 -11.37 -18.80
C LYS A 335 13.17 -10.25 -19.73
N THR A 336 13.21 -10.48 -21.05
CA THR A 336 13.61 -9.49 -22.05
C THR A 336 12.62 -8.33 -22.15
N HIS A 337 11.35 -8.56 -21.79
CA HIS A 337 10.30 -7.54 -21.74
C HIS A 337 10.10 -6.91 -20.35
N GLY A 338 11.02 -7.11 -19.40
CA GLY A 338 10.96 -6.51 -18.06
C GLY A 338 9.86 -7.07 -17.14
N GLN A 339 9.21 -8.17 -17.54
CA GLN A 339 8.16 -8.81 -16.74
C GLN A 339 8.75 -9.89 -15.82
N TYR A 340 9.54 -9.45 -14.85
CA TYR A 340 10.39 -10.33 -14.03
C TYR A 340 9.59 -11.33 -13.17
N LEU A 341 8.40 -10.98 -12.68
CA LEU A 341 7.55 -11.91 -11.93
C LEU A 341 7.11 -13.11 -12.77
N HIS A 342 6.69 -12.86 -14.00
CA HIS A 342 6.34 -13.91 -14.94
C HIS A 342 7.56 -14.74 -15.32
N ALA A 343 8.71 -14.08 -15.58
CA ALA A 343 9.96 -14.76 -15.88
C ALA A 343 10.35 -15.75 -14.77
N LEU A 344 10.29 -15.30 -13.51
CA LEU A 344 10.61 -16.12 -12.34
C LEU A 344 9.67 -17.32 -12.22
N LYS A 345 8.34 -17.12 -12.37
CA LYS A 345 7.34 -18.18 -12.36
C LYS A 345 7.69 -19.27 -13.39
N PHE A 346 7.96 -18.88 -14.64
CA PHE A 346 8.24 -19.85 -15.70
C PHE A 346 9.60 -20.53 -15.54
N TYR A 347 10.64 -19.86 -15.07
CA TYR A 347 11.91 -20.49 -14.74
C TYR A 347 11.79 -21.51 -13.60
N CYS A 348 10.97 -21.22 -12.58
CA CYS A 348 10.68 -22.17 -11.51
C CYS A 348 9.94 -23.41 -12.05
N LEU A 349 8.96 -23.25 -12.94
CA LEU A 349 8.28 -24.38 -13.60
C LEU A 349 9.23 -25.21 -14.46
N ALA A 350 10.20 -24.58 -15.09
CA ALA A 350 11.27 -25.25 -15.84
C ALA A 350 12.32 -25.90 -14.95
N LYS A 351 12.31 -25.66 -13.63
CA LYS A 351 13.37 -25.99 -12.68
C LYS A 351 14.73 -25.38 -13.08
N ASN A 352 14.72 -24.27 -13.79
CA ASN A 352 15.90 -23.52 -14.19
C ASN A 352 16.22 -22.48 -13.11
N TYR A 353 16.77 -22.95 -12.00
CA TYR A 353 17.09 -22.11 -10.85
C TYR A 353 18.21 -21.12 -11.14
N ASP A 354 19.15 -21.45 -12.03
CA ASP A 354 20.19 -20.55 -12.51
C ASP A 354 19.59 -19.26 -13.13
N ALA A 355 18.69 -19.41 -14.09
CA ALA A 355 18.03 -18.27 -14.72
C ALA A 355 17.12 -17.51 -13.73
N ALA A 356 16.47 -18.21 -12.81
CA ALA A 356 15.64 -17.60 -11.77
C ALA A 356 16.47 -16.72 -10.82
N LEU A 357 17.62 -17.20 -10.35
CA LEU A 357 18.54 -16.45 -9.49
C LEU A 357 19.13 -15.23 -10.21
N ARG A 358 19.45 -15.33 -11.50
CA ARG A 358 19.86 -14.17 -12.31
C ARG A 358 18.78 -13.09 -12.43
N VAL A 359 17.51 -13.45 -12.36
CA VAL A 359 16.42 -12.47 -12.29
C VAL A 359 16.38 -11.83 -10.90
N ILE A 360 16.49 -12.62 -9.83
CA ILE A 360 16.48 -12.14 -8.44
C ILE A 360 17.58 -11.12 -8.19
N GLN A 361 18.81 -11.35 -8.64
CA GLN A 361 19.92 -10.44 -8.40
C GLN A 361 19.76 -9.06 -9.06
N ARG A 362 18.93 -8.93 -10.11
CA ARG A 362 18.72 -7.65 -10.82
C ARG A 362 17.77 -6.71 -10.12
N ASP A 363 16.97 -7.22 -9.23
CA ASP A 363 15.79 -6.51 -8.71
C ASP A 363 16.03 -5.90 -7.32
N ALA A 364 17.20 -6.02 -6.76
CA ALA A 364 17.54 -5.51 -5.41
C ALA A 364 16.49 -5.81 -4.32
N GLY A 365 15.69 -6.88 -4.49
CA GLY A 365 14.70 -7.36 -3.54
C GLY A 365 13.27 -6.81 -3.69
N ILE A 366 12.98 -5.90 -4.62
CA ILE A 366 11.62 -5.41 -4.88
C ILE A 366 10.70 -6.56 -5.32
N LEU A 367 11.16 -7.35 -6.29
CA LEU A 367 10.47 -8.54 -6.80
C LEU A 367 10.12 -9.52 -5.67
N LEU A 368 11.05 -9.76 -4.75
CA LEU A 368 10.86 -10.68 -3.63
C LEU A 368 9.79 -10.19 -2.66
N THR A 369 9.73 -8.88 -2.41
CA THR A 369 8.67 -8.29 -1.59
C THR A 369 7.29 -8.55 -2.20
N SER A 370 7.17 -8.45 -3.52
CA SER A 370 5.93 -8.72 -4.25
C SER A 370 5.51 -10.20 -4.20
N LEU A 371 6.46 -11.13 -4.11
CA LEU A 371 6.17 -12.57 -3.98
C LEU A 371 5.73 -12.96 -2.57
N GLY A 372 6.27 -12.27 -1.56
CA GLY A 372 6.04 -12.59 -0.16
C GLY A 372 6.94 -13.70 0.40
N ALA A 373 7.07 -13.71 1.72
CA ALA A 373 8.05 -14.56 2.44
C ALA A 373 7.91 -16.06 2.14
N GLN A 374 6.68 -16.59 2.16
CA GLN A 374 6.45 -18.04 2.02
C GLN A 374 6.89 -18.55 0.64
N GLN A 375 6.53 -17.86 -0.42
CA GLN A 375 6.90 -18.30 -1.79
C GLN A 375 8.42 -18.27 -1.99
N VAL A 376 9.11 -17.29 -1.40
CA VAL A 376 10.58 -17.21 -1.48
C VAL A 376 11.24 -18.29 -0.64
N LEU A 377 10.73 -18.60 0.55
CA LEU A 377 11.20 -19.72 1.36
C LEU A 377 11.04 -21.06 0.62
N ASP A 378 9.90 -21.29 -0.01
CA ASP A 378 9.63 -22.46 -0.83
C ASP A 378 10.56 -22.54 -2.05
N PHE A 379 10.86 -21.39 -2.67
CA PHE A 379 11.84 -21.30 -3.75
C PHE A 379 13.24 -21.73 -3.27
N ILE A 380 13.71 -21.15 -2.16
CA ILE A 380 15.03 -21.47 -1.59
C ILE A 380 15.10 -22.97 -1.23
N ALA A 381 14.04 -23.54 -0.63
CA ALA A 381 14.00 -24.96 -0.25
C ALA A 381 14.07 -25.92 -1.45
N ARG A 382 13.57 -25.51 -2.63
CA ARG A 382 13.60 -26.31 -3.85
C ARG A 382 14.87 -26.12 -4.68
N CYS A 383 15.56 -24.99 -4.49
CA CYS A 383 16.76 -24.67 -5.25
C CYS A 383 17.93 -25.53 -4.76
N PRO A 384 18.69 -26.19 -5.66
CA PRO A 384 19.89 -26.95 -5.28
C PRO A 384 20.92 -26.02 -4.62
N VAL A 385 21.56 -26.49 -3.55
CA VAL A 385 22.54 -25.72 -2.78
C VAL A 385 23.72 -25.27 -3.65
N GLU A 386 24.19 -26.13 -4.52
CA GLU A 386 25.31 -25.78 -5.44
C GLU A 386 24.92 -24.65 -6.38
N THR A 387 23.69 -24.67 -6.91
CA THR A 387 23.21 -23.56 -7.75
C THR A 387 23.08 -22.24 -6.95
N LEU A 388 22.70 -22.28 -5.66
CA LEU A 388 22.71 -21.09 -4.81
C LEU A 388 24.13 -20.54 -4.64
N LYS A 389 25.13 -21.39 -4.43
CA LYS A 389 26.54 -20.99 -4.29
C LYS A 389 27.11 -20.37 -5.55
N GLU A 390 26.66 -20.79 -6.74
CA GLU A 390 27.05 -20.20 -8.03
C GLU A 390 26.50 -18.78 -8.23
N HIS A 391 25.56 -18.34 -7.37
CA HIS A 391 24.92 -17.01 -7.46
C HIS A 391 25.06 -16.17 -6.18
N PRO A 392 26.31 -15.77 -5.79
CA PRO A 392 26.54 -15.08 -4.53
C PRO A 392 25.81 -13.75 -4.41
N LEU A 393 25.63 -13.00 -5.50
CA LEU A 393 24.86 -11.75 -5.50
C LEU A 393 23.37 -12.00 -5.18
N SER A 394 22.81 -13.11 -5.66
CA SER A 394 21.44 -13.49 -5.32
C SER A 394 21.30 -13.91 -3.86
N LEU A 395 22.33 -14.54 -3.28
CA LEU A 395 22.37 -14.86 -1.84
C LEU A 395 22.28 -13.58 -0.99
N LEU A 396 23.02 -12.51 -1.35
CA LEU A 396 22.94 -11.21 -0.66
C LEU A 396 21.52 -10.62 -0.70
N VAL A 397 20.88 -10.62 -1.87
CA VAL A 397 19.51 -10.14 -2.02
C VAL A 397 18.51 -10.98 -1.18
N LEU A 398 18.67 -12.30 -1.19
CA LEU A 398 17.86 -13.21 -0.38
C LEU A 398 18.10 -12.99 1.12
N MET A 399 19.35 -12.84 1.58
CA MET A 399 19.70 -12.53 2.97
C MET A 399 18.99 -11.24 3.43
N ARG A 400 19.06 -10.17 2.63
CA ARG A 400 18.42 -8.89 2.94
C ARG A 400 16.89 -9.05 3.06
N SER A 401 16.27 -9.83 2.18
CA SER A 401 14.84 -10.12 2.21
C SER A 401 14.44 -10.94 3.44
N MET A 402 15.25 -11.94 3.82
CA MET A 402 15.04 -12.72 5.04
C MET A 402 15.09 -11.84 6.29
N PHE A 403 16.01 -10.87 6.36
CA PHE A 403 16.03 -9.87 7.43
C PHE A 403 14.70 -9.09 7.50
N ASN A 404 14.22 -8.55 6.40
CA ASN A 404 12.98 -7.77 6.33
C ASN A 404 11.77 -8.59 6.82
N TRP A 405 11.74 -9.90 6.55
CA TRP A 405 10.68 -10.82 6.98
C TRP A 405 10.93 -11.49 8.33
N ARG A 406 11.95 -11.07 9.08
CA ARG A 406 12.34 -11.62 10.40
C ARG A 406 12.68 -13.12 10.36
N GLN A 407 13.10 -13.62 9.20
CA GLN A 407 13.55 -15.00 9.01
C GLN A 407 15.05 -15.13 9.32
N ILE A 408 15.46 -14.71 10.53
CA ILE A 408 16.87 -14.60 10.90
C ILE A 408 17.64 -15.93 10.82
N PRO A 409 17.06 -17.09 11.25
CA PRO A 409 17.74 -18.37 11.09
C PRO A 409 18.06 -18.68 9.61
N LYS A 410 17.12 -18.39 8.70
CA LYS A 410 17.31 -18.60 7.26
C LYS A 410 18.31 -17.63 6.65
N MET A 411 18.32 -16.38 7.11
CA MET A 411 19.34 -15.40 6.75
C MET A 411 20.76 -15.88 7.09
N LEU A 412 20.95 -16.42 8.31
CA LEU A 412 22.23 -16.95 8.76
C LEU A 412 22.65 -18.19 7.98
N GLU A 413 21.73 -19.08 7.64
CA GLU A 413 22.00 -20.23 6.76
C GLU A 413 22.49 -19.78 5.36
N LEU A 414 21.85 -18.77 4.77
CA LEU A 414 22.27 -18.20 3.48
C LEU A 414 23.63 -17.50 3.58
N LYS A 415 23.95 -16.86 4.71
CA LYS A 415 25.28 -16.31 4.98
C LYS A 415 26.34 -17.39 4.95
N GLU A 416 26.13 -18.53 5.64
CA GLU A 416 27.10 -19.62 5.62
C GLU A 416 27.31 -20.20 4.21
N LEU A 417 26.25 -20.28 3.38
CA LEU A 417 26.38 -20.65 1.97
C LEU A 417 27.20 -19.64 1.18
N LEU A 418 27.03 -18.34 1.42
CA LEU A 418 27.81 -17.30 0.78
C LEU A 418 29.32 -17.41 1.13
N LEU A 419 29.62 -17.59 2.43
CA LEU A 419 31.00 -17.75 2.89
C LEU A 419 31.65 -19.03 2.33
N ALA A 420 30.89 -20.13 2.25
CA ALA A 420 31.34 -21.37 1.61
C ALA A 420 31.64 -21.15 0.13
N ALA A 421 30.76 -20.48 -0.62
CA ALA A 421 30.97 -20.17 -2.02
C ALA A 421 32.25 -19.36 -2.25
N ILE A 422 32.49 -18.32 -1.43
CA ILE A 422 33.71 -17.48 -1.52
C ILE A 422 34.97 -18.34 -1.25
N THR A 423 34.86 -19.28 -0.31
CA THR A 423 35.99 -20.16 0.07
C THR A 423 36.30 -21.19 -1.02
N GLU A 424 35.25 -21.73 -1.67
CA GLU A 424 35.37 -22.73 -2.73
C GLU A 424 35.90 -22.14 -4.05
N HIS A 425 35.78 -20.79 -4.21
CA HIS A 425 36.23 -20.07 -5.40
C HIS A 425 37.39 -19.07 -5.12
N PRO A 426 38.57 -19.53 -4.77
CA PRO A 426 39.71 -18.66 -4.52
C PRO A 426 40.23 -17.94 -5.79
N ASP A 427 39.80 -18.40 -6.95
CA ASP A 427 40.07 -17.84 -8.28
C ASP A 427 39.27 -16.56 -8.59
N TRP A 428 38.21 -16.26 -7.84
CA TRP A 428 37.50 -14.99 -8.03
C TRP A 428 38.40 -13.79 -7.72
N PRO A 429 38.27 -12.68 -8.46
CA PRO A 429 39.04 -11.47 -8.21
C PRO A 429 38.95 -11.02 -6.76
N GLU A 430 40.06 -10.53 -6.21
CA GLU A 430 40.08 -10.04 -4.83
C GLU A 430 39.03 -8.94 -4.56
N SER A 431 38.83 -8.04 -5.55
CA SER A 431 37.79 -7.01 -5.50
C SER A 431 36.39 -7.60 -5.43
N GLU A 432 36.09 -8.66 -6.18
CA GLU A 432 34.77 -9.31 -6.16
C GLU A 432 34.51 -10.02 -4.83
N ARG A 433 35.52 -10.76 -4.32
CA ARG A 433 35.44 -11.36 -2.99
C ARG A 433 35.27 -10.33 -1.87
N GLY A 434 35.99 -9.20 -1.99
CA GLY A 434 35.85 -8.07 -1.07
C GLY A 434 34.47 -7.42 -1.12
N ASP A 435 33.92 -7.24 -2.31
CA ASP A 435 32.54 -6.72 -2.48
C ASP A 435 31.50 -7.62 -1.84
N LEU A 436 31.61 -8.95 -2.01
CA LEU A 436 30.68 -9.92 -1.42
C LEU A 436 30.77 -9.96 0.11
N LEU A 437 31.99 -9.99 0.66
CA LEU A 437 32.23 -10.01 2.09
C LEU A 437 31.79 -8.69 2.74
N GLY A 438 32.12 -7.56 2.13
CA GLY A 438 31.73 -6.26 2.64
C GLY A 438 30.22 -6.04 2.61
N GLU A 439 29.54 -6.46 1.54
CA GLU A 439 28.08 -6.36 1.48
C GLU A 439 27.40 -7.35 2.45
N CYS A 440 28.00 -8.52 2.72
CA CYS A 440 27.60 -9.42 3.78
C CYS A 440 27.71 -8.73 5.16
N ASP A 441 28.84 -8.09 5.47
CA ASP A 441 29.04 -7.33 6.71
C ASP A 441 27.98 -6.23 6.86
N LEU A 442 27.69 -5.51 5.78
CA LEU A 442 26.65 -4.47 5.74
C LEU A 442 25.26 -5.04 6.09
N ILE A 443 24.87 -6.17 5.49
CA ILE A 443 23.59 -6.82 5.80
C ILE A 443 23.55 -7.32 7.25
N MET A 444 24.67 -7.88 7.73
CA MET A 444 24.79 -8.34 9.11
C MET A 444 24.72 -7.19 10.14
N SER A 445 25.13 -5.97 9.75
CA SER A 445 25.04 -4.80 10.63
C SER A 445 23.60 -4.46 11.04
N PHE A 446 22.59 -4.81 10.21
CA PHE A 446 21.18 -4.57 10.54
C PHE A 446 20.69 -5.39 11.74
N LEU A 447 21.36 -6.51 12.10
CA LEU A 447 21.04 -7.28 13.29
C LEU A 447 21.45 -6.55 14.59
N MET A 448 22.32 -5.56 14.47
CA MET A 448 22.76 -4.74 15.61
C MET A 448 21.75 -3.64 15.95
N TYR A 449 20.71 -3.47 15.14
CA TYR A 449 19.64 -2.46 15.25
C TYR A 449 20.14 -1.03 15.46
N ASN A 450 20.21 -0.59 16.71
CA ASN A 450 20.59 0.74 17.12
C ASN A 450 21.97 0.80 17.81
N ASP A 451 22.74 -0.29 17.81
CA ASP A 451 24.11 -0.28 18.32
C ASP A 451 25.06 0.33 17.29
N ILE A 452 25.18 1.66 17.31
CA ILE A 452 25.99 2.37 16.33
C ILE A 452 27.46 1.94 16.37
N SER A 453 28.00 1.62 17.55
CA SER A 453 29.38 1.16 17.68
C SER A 453 29.61 -0.23 17.08
N ALA A 454 28.65 -1.15 17.24
CA ALA A 454 28.70 -2.47 16.60
C ALA A 454 28.47 -2.37 15.10
N MET A 455 27.52 -1.53 14.65
CA MET A 455 27.27 -1.27 13.22
C MET A 455 28.49 -0.64 12.57
N SER A 456 29.11 0.35 13.20
CA SER A 456 30.29 1.07 12.72
C SER A 456 31.48 0.14 12.42
N ARG A 457 31.73 -0.83 13.29
CA ARG A 457 32.79 -1.82 13.03
C ARG A 457 32.57 -2.57 11.71
N LEU A 458 31.33 -2.99 11.46
CA LEU A 458 30.95 -3.69 10.21
C LEU A 458 30.96 -2.74 9.00
N HIS A 459 30.52 -1.50 9.16
CA HIS A 459 30.51 -0.51 8.08
C HIS A 459 31.94 -0.09 7.69
N ARG A 460 32.87 0.07 8.66
CA ARG A 460 34.28 0.33 8.41
C ARG A 460 34.93 -0.85 7.69
N SER A 461 34.67 -2.09 8.15
CA SER A 461 35.12 -3.32 7.50
C SER A 461 34.62 -3.38 6.06
N ALA A 462 33.32 -3.21 5.83
CA ALA A 462 32.74 -3.18 4.51
C ALA A 462 33.34 -2.08 3.61
N SER A 463 33.49 -0.85 4.16
CA SER A 463 34.03 0.29 3.40
C SER A 463 35.47 0.10 2.93
N THR A 464 36.26 -0.72 3.62
CA THR A 464 37.64 -1.06 3.19
C THR A 464 37.67 -2.18 2.16
N GLN A 465 36.70 -3.10 2.20
CA GLN A 465 36.63 -4.26 1.31
C GLN A 465 35.94 -3.97 -0.02
N MET A 466 34.88 -3.14 0.02
CA MET A 466 34.03 -2.91 -1.14
C MET A 466 34.61 -1.91 -2.13
N SER A 467 34.66 -2.29 -3.40
CA SER A 467 35.03 -1.46 -4.55
C SER A 467 33.83 -0.75 -5.20
N ARG A 468 32.61 -1.25 -4.97
CA ARG A 468 31.32 -0.74 -5.48
C ARG A 468 30.30 -0.57 -4.35
N PRO A 469 29.24 0.24 -4.55
CA PRO A 469 28.10 0.27 -3.64
C PRO A 469 27.37 -1.09 -3.60
N ALA A 470 26.69 -1.33 -2.47
CA ALA A 470 25.85 -2.50 -2.27
C ALA A 470 24.70 -2.56 -3.28
N ILE A 471 24.42 -3.76 -3.80
CA ILE A 471 23.27 -4.00 -4.70
C ILE A 471 21.98 -4.28 -3.93
N SER A 472 22.09 -4.76 -2.68
CA SER A 472 20.95 -5.15 -1.85
C SER A 472 20.25 -3.96 -1.15
N ILE A 473 20.78 -2.73 -1.29
CA ILE A 473 20.25 -1.52 -0.66
C ILE A 473 19.93 -0.47 -1.71
N GLN A 474 18.69 0.04 -1.63
CA GLN A 474 18.25 1.15 -2.48
C GLN A 474 18.53 2.48 -1.79
N LYS A 475 19.09 3.45 -2.52
CA LYS A 475 19.39 4.79 -2.03
C LYS A 475 18.18 5.50 -1.42
N SER A 476 17.01 5.35 -2.04
CA SER A 476 15.74 5.94 -1.61
C SER A 476 14.96 5.10 -0.59
N GLY A 477 15.55 4.03 -0.07
CA GLY A 477 14.90 3.14 0.91
C GLY A 477 14.70 3.78 2.28
N GLY A 478 13.96 3.10 3.17
CA GLY A 478 13.79 3.51 4.56
C GLY A 478 15.04 3.24 5.39
N TRP A 479 15.52 4.26 6.10
CA TRP A 479 16.72 4.17 6.94
C TRP A 479 16.40 3.96 8.42
N THR A 480 15.36 4.66 8.95
CA THR A 480 14.96 4.62 10.37
C THR A 480 13.99 3.51 10.72
N PHE A 481 13.77 2.52 9.85
CA PHE A 481 12.78 1.45 10.03
C PHE A 481 11.35 1.96 10.33
N GLY A 482 11.01 3.16 9.87
CA GLY A 482 9.71 3.79 10.06
C GLY A 482 9.62 4.71 11.28
N SER A 483 10.70 4.91 12.06
CA SER A 483 10.75 5.93 13.10
C SER A 483 10.84 7.34 12.48
N PRO A 484 10.11 8.34 12.97
CA PRO A 484 10.27 9.73 12.56
C PRO A 484 11.44 10.44 13.23
N SER A 485 12.27 9.75 14.02
CA SER A 485 13.39 10.33 14.75
C SER A 485 14.60 9.41 14.72
N VAL A 486 15.76 9.98 14.46
CA VAL A 486 17.05 9.28 14.48
C VAL A 486 17.51 9.08 15.93
N LEU A 487 17.47 10.14 16.75
CA LEU A 487 17.93 10.09 18.13
C LEU A 487 17.10 9.11 18.98
N MET A 488 15.78 9.10 18.84
CA MET A 488 14.91 8.14 19.53
C MET A 488 15.29 6.69 19.25
N MET A 489 15.85 6.42 18.07
CA MET A 489 16.27 5.10 17.66
C MET A 489 17.67 4.74 18.21
N PHE A 490 18.61 5.67 18.20
CA PHE A 490 20.03 5.38 18.48
C PHE A 490 20.50 5.71 19.89
N TYR A 491 19.74 6.41 20.72
CA TYR A 491 20.09 6.64 22.12
C TYR A 491 19.82 5.40 22.99
N ARG A 492 20.88 4.71 23.39
CA ARG A 492 20.82 3.39 24.02
C ARG A 492 20.96 3.40 25.54
N ALA A 493 21.73 4.33 26.10
CA ALA A 493 21.99 4.35 27.52
C ALA A 493 22.16 5.78 28.04
N SER A 494 21.75 6.00 29.29
CA SER A 494 21.94 7.26 30.00
C SER A 494 23.45 7.54 30.25
N GLY A 495 23.86 8.75 29.89
CA GLY A 495 25.24 9.22 30.00
C GLY A 495 26.09 8.97 28.74
N GLU A 496 25.53 8.33 27.71
CA GLU A 496 26.27 7.93 26.50
C GLU A 496 25.96 8.79 25.28
N LEU A 497 25.12 9.82 25.39
CA LEU A 497 24.69 10.63 24.24
C LEU A 497 25.85 11.18 23.43
N GLN A 498 26.85 11.75 24.07
CA GLN A 498 27.99 12.37 23.39
C GLN A 498 28.84 11.34 22.64
N SER A 499 29.06 10.15 23.23
CA SER A 499 29.80 9.07 22.58
C SER A 499 29.05 8.52 21.36
N GLU A 500 27.72 8.36 21.45
CA GLU A 500 26.87 7.91 20.35
C GLU A 500 26.83 8.94 19.20
N LEU A 501 26.74 10.24 19.50
CA LEU A 501 26.81 11.31 18.49
C LEU A 501 28.17 11.29 17.76
N THR A 502 29.25 11.13 18.50
CA THR A 502 30.60 11.09 17.93
C THR A 502 30.76 9.87 17.03
N GLU A 503 30.34 8.69 17.48
CA GLU A 503 30.42 7.47 16.68
C GLU A 503 29.53 7.55 15.43
N MET A 504 28.36 8.19 15.53
CA MET A 504 27.48 8.40 14.38
C MET A 504 28.17 9.26 13.30
N ASP A 505 28.79 10.38 13.70
CA ASP A 505 29.52 11.25 12.77
C ASP A 505 30.70 10.51 12.09
N GLU A 506 31.42 9.69 12.82
CA GLU A 506 32.54 8.94 12.30
C GLU A 506 32.13 7.74 11.42
N CYS A 507 30.97 7.11 11.73
CA CYS A 507 30.48 5.94 11.01
C CYS A 507 29.82 6.30 9.66
N MET A 508 29.01 7.36 9.63
CA MET A 508 28.16 7.63 8.46
C MET A 508 28.91 7.85 7.15
N PRO A 509 30.10 8.48 7.08
CA PRO A 509 30.86 8.55 5.85
C PRO A 509 31.23 7.17 5.25
N HIS A 510 31.52 6.18 6.10
CA HIS A 510 31.78 4.81 5.63
C HIS A 510 30.50 4.16 5.09
N TYR A 511 29.37 4.34 5.79
CA TYR A 511 28.08 3.84 5.36
C TYR A 511 27.64 4.46 4.02
N TYR A 512 27.76 5.78 3.85
CA TYR A 512 27.40 6.48 2.61
C TYR A 512 28.20 5.99 1.41
N LYS A 513 29.49 5.73 1.59
CA LYS A 513 30.36 5.20 0.54
C LYS A 513 29.83 3.86 0.00
N ILE A 514 29.45 2.95 0.90
CA ILE A 514 29.04 1.58 0.52
C ILE A 514 27.57 1.46 0.14
N THR A 515 26.76 2.51 0.36
CA THR A 515 25.29 2.49 0.08
C THR A 515 24.85 3.57 -0.90
N ASN A 516 25.80 4.21 -1.59
CA ASN A 516 25.51 5.31 -2.52
C ASN A 516 24.72 6.47 -1.88
N GLY A 517 25.02 6.77 -0.60
CA GLY A 517 24.39 7.88 0.14
C GLY A 517 23.01 7.57 0.74
N HIS A 518 22.65 6.30 0.92
CA HIS A 518 21.42 5.94 1.64
C HIS A 518 21.44 6.49 3.07
N GLY A 519 20.36 7.15 3.52
CA GLY A 519 20.26 7.77 4.84
C GLY A 519 21.11 9.03 5.04
N GLN A 520 21.59 9.67 3.96
CA GLN A 520 22.42 10.88 4.01
C GLN A 520 21.77 11.96 4.89
N GLY A 521 22.54 12.55 5.81
CA GLY A 521 22.11 13.56 6.77
C GLY A 521 21.68 13.01 8.13
N ALA A 522 21.68 11.68 8.35
CA ALA A 522 21.27 11.07 9.62
C ALA A 522 22.07 11.59 10.81
N GLU A 523 23.40 11.74 10.70
CA GLU A 523 24.28 12.29 11.73
C GLU A 523 23.94 13.74 12.07
N THR A 524 23.65 14.53 11.06
CA THR A 524 23.28 15.96 11.24
C THR A 524 21.90 16.09 11.89
N ILE A 525 20.94 15.23 11.50
CA ILE A 525 19.61 15.17 12.12
C ILE A 525 19.73 14.75 13.58
N MET A 526 20.51 13.71 13.88
CA MET A 526 20.70 13.24 15.26
C MET A 526 21.28 14.33 16.18
N ARG A 527 22.24 15.15 15.67
CA ARG A 527 22.76 16.32 16.41
C ARG A 527 21.70 17.37 16.61
N ALA A 528 20.94 17.70 15.57
CA ALA A 528 19.83 18.69 15.69
C ALA A 528 18.81 18.24 16.74
N GLU A 529 18.47 16.95 16.78
CA GLU A 529 17.58 16.38 17.78
C GLU A 529 18.21 16.41 19.20
N ALA A 530 19.50 16.15 19.34
CA ALA A 530 20.20 16.25 20.61
C ALA A 530 20.23 17.70 21.14
N ASP A 531 20.55 18.69 20.30
CA ASP A 531 20.48 20.10 20.65
C ASP A 531 19.07 20.51 21.08
N PHE A 532 18.06 20.00 20.39
CA PHE A 532 16.66 20.18 20.77
C PHE A 532 16.37 19.60 22.16
N MET A 533 16.83 18.36 22.46
CA MET A 533 16.64 17.74 23.77
C MET A 533 17.31 18.54 24.91
N HIS A 534 18.42 19.21 24.63
CA HIS A 534 19.11 20.11 25.54
C HIS A 534 18.46 21.50 25.67
N ALA A 535 17.38 21.77 24.94
CA ALA A 535 16.75 23.10 24.79
C ALA A 535 17.66 24.18 24.17
N CYS A 536 18.70 23.77 23.45
CA CYS A 536 19.57 24.64 22.64
C CYS A 536 18.89 24.92 21.27
N PHE A 537 17.75 25.59 21.29
CA PHE A 537 16.87 25.73 20.13
C PHE A 537 17.51 26.43 18.92
N ALA A 538 18.40 27.40 19.14
CA ALA A 538 19.09 28.09 18.06
C ALA A 538 20.06 27.13 17.33
N ASP A 539 20.82 26.33 18.07
CA ASP A 539 21.75 25.35 17.50
C ASP A 539 20.96 24.23 16.81
N ALA A 540 19.88 23.73 17.43
CA ALA A 540 18.98 22.77 16.82
C ALA A 540 18.43 23.28 15.48
N GLN A 541 18.03 24.56 15.37
CA GLN A 541 17.56 25.15 14.13
C GLN A 541 18.68 25.23 13.07
N ILE A 542 19.88 25.63 13.43
CA ILE A 542 21.04 25.69 12.51
C ILE A 542 21.36 24.31 11.96
N MET A 543 21.41 23.30 12.82
CA MET A 543 21.69 21.93 12.41
C MET A 543 20.56 21.33 11.57
N LEU A 544 19.29 21.66 11.88
CA LEU A 544 18.13 21.26 11.08
C LEU A 544 18.18 21.83 9.65
N GLU A 545 18.50 23.13 9.50
CA GLU A 545 18.66 23.75 8.19
C GLU A 545 19.81 23.14 7.40
N ARG A 546 20.91 22.77 8.07
CA ARG A 546 22.03 22.06 7.46
C ARG A 546 21.62 20.65 7.01
N ALA A 547 20.84 19.93 7.81
CA ALA A 547 20.30 18.62 7.45
C ALA A 547 19.40 18.70 6.20
N TYR A 548 18.47 19.64 6.16
CA TYR A 548 17.66 19.87 4.95
C TYR A 548 18.53 20.12 3.69
N ALA A 549 19.57 20.95 3.81
CA ALA A 549 20.44 21.25 2.69
C ALA A 549 21.22 20.02 2.17
N GLN A 550 21.51 19.04 3.05
CA GLN A 550 22.17 17.78 2.68
C GLN A 550 21.25 16.82 1.94
N ILE A 551 19.94 16.82 2.26
CA ILE A 551 18.96 15.88 1.72
C ILE A 551 18.16 16.42 0.53
N ASP A 552 18.09 17.74 0.36
CA ASP A 552 17.35 18.38 -0.73
C ASP A 552 17.82 17.87 -2.11
N GLY A 553 16.87 17.39 -2.92
CA GLY A 553 17.14 16.85 -4.26
C GLY A 553 17.78 15.46 -4.32
N ASN A 554 18.03 14.81 -3.17
CA ASN A 554 18.69 13.50 -3.11
C ASN A 554 17.73 12.30 -2.99
N GLY A 555 16.40 12.50 -2.97
CA GLY A 555 15.40 11.43 -2.85
C GLY A 555 15.42 10.74 -1.48
N GLN A 556 15.81 11.44 -0.42
CA GLN A 556 15.92 10.93 0.95
C GLN A 556 14.66 11.26 1.77
N GLU A 557 13.50 10.78 1.30
CA GLU A 557 12.20 11.11 1.91
C GLU A 557 12.11 10.72 3.39
N ASN A 558 12.71 9.59 3.77
CA ASN A 558 12.75 9.19 5.18
C ASN A 558 13.47 10.22 6.06
N MET A 559 14.62 10.73 5.59
CA MET A 559 15.38 11.74 6.31
C MET A 559 14.66 13.09 6.33
N ALA A 560 13.99 13.46 5.23
CA ALA A 560 13.14 14.65 5.17
C ALA A 560 12.02 14.60 6.22
N LEU A 561 11.36 13.44 6.37
CA LEU A 561 10.33 13.24 7.40
C LEU A 561 10.88 13.33 8.83
N CYS A 562 12.12 12.89 9.07
CA CYS A 562 12.77 13.09 10.37
C CYS A 562 13.05 14.59 10.64
N CYS A 563 13.52 15.33 9.63
CA CYS A 563 13.67 16.78 9.73
C CYS A 563 12.33 17.48 10.01
N ASP A 564 11.28 17.11 9.31
CA ASP A 564 9.95 17.68 9.49
C ASP A 564 9.41 17.41 10.90
N PHE A 565 9.58 16.20 11.42
CA PHE A 565 9.15 15.85 12.78
C PHE A 565 9.84 16.73 13.82
N LEU A 566 11.15 16.97 13.69
CA LEU A 566 11.86 17.90 14.54
C LEU A 566 11.38 19.34 14.34
N ALA A 567 11.18 19.79 13.09
CA ALA A 567 10.70 21.12 12.75
C ALA A 567 9.35 21.42 13.41
N TRP A 568 8.41 20.50 13.34
CA TRP A 568 7.10 20.68 13.99
C TRP A 568 7.20 20.74 15.50
N ARG A 569 8.02 19.89 16.15
CA ARG A 569 8.27 19.95 17.60
C ARG A 569 8.94 21.28 18.00
N LEU A 570 9.95 21.72 17.25
CA LEU A 570 10.65 22.99 17.47
C LEU A 570 9.68 24.19 17.37
N SER A 571 8.71 24.14 16.49
CA SER A 571 7.67 25.17 16.35
C SER A 571 6.74 25.29 17.56
N LEU A 572 6.67 24.27 18.41
CA LEU A 572 5.92 24.32 19.68
C LEU A 572 6.73 25.02 20.80
N CYS A 573 8.06 25.02 20.68
CA CYS A 573 8.96 25.59 21.68
C CYS A 573 9.40 27.02 21.34
N THR A 574 9.37 27.39 20.05
CA THR A 574 9.90 28.66 19.55
C THR A 574 8.95 29.35 18.56
N SER A 575 9.35 30.48 17.98
CA SER A 575 8.67 31.09 16.86
C SER A 575 9.07 30.54 15.50
N PHE A 576 9.78 29.41 15.48
CA PHE A 576 10.17 28.71 14.25
C PHE A 576 8.94 28.30 13.43
N THR A 577 9.02 28.49 12.13
CA THR A 577 7.98 28.06 11.18
C THR A 577 8.52 26.90 10.36
N PRO A 578 7.91 25.72 10.41
CA PRO A 578 8.27 24.59 9.58
C PRO A 578 8.22 24.95 8.08
N ARG A 579 9.10 24.36 7.27
CA ARG A 579 9.15 24.59 5.81
C ARG A 579 7.85 24.21 5.12
N GLU A 580 7.25 23.09 5.56
CA GLU A 580 6.00 22.58 5.01
C GLU A 580 4.99 22.28 6.11
N SER A 581 3.71 22.47 5.79
CA SER A 581 2.60 22.00 6.62
C SER A 581 2.40 20.48 6.45
N PHE A 582 1.62 19.86 7.34
CA PHE A 582 1.25 18.46 7.21
C PHE A 582 0.51 18.16 5.90
N GLU A 583 -0.36 19.09 5.48
CA GLU A 583 -1.14 18.96 4.24
C GLU A 583 -0.24 19.01 3.00
N GLN A 584 0.69 19.99 2.94
CA GLN A 584 1.64 20.12 1.84
C GLN A 584 2.55 18.90 1.74
N ARG A 585 3.10 18.42 2.87
CA ARG A 585 3.92 17.20 2.89
C ARG A 585 3.10 15.97 2.50
N ARG A 586 1.86 15.86 2.95
CA ARG A 586 0.96 14.78 2.57
C ARG A 586 0.70 14.75 1.07
N GLU A 587 0.40 15.88 0.46
CA GLU A 587 0.19 15.98 -0.99
C GLU A 587 1.45 15.55 -1.77
N ALA A 588 2.65 16.00 -1.35
CA ALA A 588 3.90 15.59 -1.97
C ALA A 588 4.13 14.06 -1.88
N LEU A 589 3.87 13.46 -0.71
CA LEU A 589 4.05 12.02 -0.49
C LEU A 589 2.99 11.17 -1.20
N LEU A 590 1.76 11.65 -1.36
CA LEU A 590 0.73 10.96 -2.15
C LEU A 590 1.18 10.73 -3.58
N GLY A 591 1.88 11.72 -4.19
CA GLY A 591 2.47 11.56 -5.52
C GLY A 591 3.54 10.46 -5.62
N LEU A 592 4.15 10.05 -4.51
CA LEU A 592 5.14 8.97 -4.45
C LEU A 592 4.51 7.58 -4.24
N HIS A 593 3.21 7.50 -3.91
CA HIS A 593 2.45 6.28 -3.66
C HIS A 593 3.13 5.32 -2.66
N ASN A 594 3.84 5.86 -1.67
CA ASN A 594 4.58 5.09 -0.67
C ASN A 594 3.89 5.16 0.70
N VAL A 595 3.19 4.09 1.07
CA VAL A 595 2.44 3.99 2.32
C VAL A 595 3.33 4.13 3.56
N THR A 596 4.57 3.65 3.50
CA THR A 596 5.51 3.76 4.62
C THR A 596 5.78 5.22 4.99
N TRP A 597 5.99 6.08 3.98
CA TRP A 597 6.21 7.51 4.20
C TRP A 597 4.97 8.20 4.77
N LEU A 598 3.80 7.83 4.30
CA LEU A 598 2.53 8.34 4.83
C LEU A 598 2.30 7.91 6.28
N ASN A 599 2.66 6.67 6.65
CA ASN A 599 2.56 6.19 8.02
C ASN A 599 3.52 6.97 8.96
N ILE A 600 4.74 7.29 8.52
CA ILE A 600 5.67 8.12 9.28
C ILE A 600 5.10 9.55 9.44
N LEU A 601 4.57 10.13 8.39
CA LEU A 601 3.92 11.43 8.45
C LEU A 601 2.73 11.44 9.42
N GLN A 602 1.85 10.43 9.34
CA GLN A 602 0.70 10.30 10.24
C GLN A 602 1.12 10.14 11.70
N SER A 603 2.20 9.40 11.96
CA SER A 603 2.74 9.25 13.31
C SER A 603 3.26 10.59 13.87
N SER A 604 3.99 11.35 13.05
CA SER A 604 4.47 12.69 13.39
C SER A 604 3.31 13.67 13.65
N CYS A 605 2.29 13.62 12.80
CA CYS A 605 1.06 14.39 12.94
C CYS A 605 0.32 14.04 14.25
N ALA A 606 0.20 12.74 14.56
CA ALA A 606 -0.44 12.25 15.78
C ALA A 606 0.28 12.77 17.04
N TYR A 607 1.60 12.67 17.07
CA TYR A 607 2.40 13.18 18.20
C TYR A 607 2.25 14.68 18.39
N TYR A 608 2.36 15.47 17.30
CA TYR A 608 2.22 16.92 17.32
C TYR A 608 0.85 17.36 17.85
N TYR A 609 -0.23 16.81 17.34
CA TYR A 609 -1.57 17.19 17.80
C TYR A 609 -1.91 16.67 19.20
N ALA A 610 -1.31 15.54 19.62
CA ALA A 610 -1.41 15.07 20.99
C ALA A 610 -0.71 16.04 21.97
N LEU A 611 0.48 16.55 21.62
CA LEU A 611 1.17 17.59 22.41
C LEU A 611 0.38 18.89 22.47
N LEU A 612 -0.24 19.30 21.39
CA LEU A 612 -1.15 20.45 21.36
C LEU A 612 -2.42 20.21 22.20
N GLY A 613 -2.84 18.96 22.43
CA GLY A 613 -4.11 18.62 23.07
C GLY A 613 -5.31 18.87 22.16
N LEU A 614 -5.19 18.49 20.90
CA LEU A 614 -6.21 18.56 19.84
C LEU A 614 -6.51 17.14 19.32
N PRO A 615 -7.14 16.27 20.14
CA PRO A 615 -7.37 14.85 19.78
C PRO A 615 -8.23 14.69 18.51
N GLU A 616 -9.08 15.66 18.21
CA GLU A 616 -9.94 15.65 17.01
C GLU A 616 -9.14 15.83 15.70
N LYS A 617 -7.92 16.36 15.73
CA LYS A 617 -7.03 16.52 14.58
C LYS A 617 -6.05 15.36 14.39
N ILE A 618 -6.02 14.43 15.32
CA ILE A 618 -5.18 13.24 15.24
C ILE A 618 -5.67 12.34 14.10
N PRO A 619 -4.78 11.82 13.23
CA PRO A 619 -5.16 10.87 12.20
C PRO A 619 -5.97 9.69 12.76
N ALA A 620 -6.98 9.24 12.02
CA ALA A 620 -7.95 8.25 12.48
C ALA A 620 -7.31 6.96 13.02
N VAL A 621 -6.26 6.48 12.36
CA VAL A 621 -5.55 5.25 12.75
C VAL A 621 -4.96 5.33 14.17
N PHE A 622 -4.46 6.48 14.59
CA PHE A 622 -3.98 6.71 15.95
C PHE A 622 -5.10 7.12 16.91
N ARG A 623 -6.05 7.94 16.45
CA ARG A 623 -7.18 8.38 17.26
C ARG A 623 -8.09 7.22 17.69
N GLU A 624 -8.24 6.22 16.81
CA GLU A 624 -9.08 5.02 17.01
C GLU A 624 -8.26 3.81 17.48
N HIS A 625 -6.96 3.99 17.74
CA HIS A 625 -6.06 2.95 18.27
C HIS A 625 -5.95 1.70 17.38
N GLN A 626 -5.89 1.93 16.07
CA GLN A 626 -5.79 0.87 15.05
C GLN A 626 -4.33 0.58 14.65
N LEU A 627 -3.36 0.84 15.53
CA LEU A 627 -1.94 0.67 15.25
C LEU A 627 -1.57 -0.76 14.81
N ALA A 628 -2.30 -1.77 15.31
CA ALA A 628 -2.13 -3.16 14.90
C ALA A 628 -2.48 -3.42 13.42
N SER A 629 -3.24 -2.52 12.77
CA SER A 629 -3.58 -2.62 11.35
C SER A 629 -2.46 -2.14 10.42
N ILE A 630 -1.43 -1.48 10.97
CA ILE A 630 -0.30 -0.96 10.21
C ILE A 630 0.90 -1.91 10.35
N HIS A 631 1.53 -2.21 9.23
CA HIS A 631 2.76 -3.00 9.24
C HIS A 631 3.97 -2.09 9.49
N PHE A 632 4.51 -2.14 10.72
CA PHE A 632 5.78 -1.50 11.07
C PHE A 632 6.90 -2.52 11.19
N LEU A 633 8.08 -2.13 10.76
CA LEU A 633 9.29 -2.91 11.02
C LEU A 633 9.58 -2.92 12.53
N ALA A 634 10.09 -4.05 13.03
CA ALA A 634 10.29 -4.24 14.47
C ALA A 634 11.08 -3.12 15.15
N PRO A 635 12.17 -2.60 14.56
CA PRO A 635 12.94 -1.53 15.21
C PRO A 635 12.18 -0.20 15.34
N GLY A 636 11.21 0.09 14.48
CA GLY A 636 10.37 1.31 14.56
C GLY A 636 9.24 1.21 15.58
N LYS A 637 8.88 -0.01 16.03
CA LYS A 637 7.70 -0.23 16.87
C LYS A 637 7.74 0.53 18.21
N PRO A 638 8.86 0.58 18.98
CA PRO A 638 8.87 1.31 20.25
C PRO A 638 8.49 2.79 20.12
N MET A 639 8.92 3.46 19.03
CA MET A 639 8.55 4.85 18.78
C MET A 639 7.06 4.99 18.48
N MET A 640 6.47 4.08 17.73
CA MET A 640 5.03 4.11 17.43
C MET A 640 4.18 3.93 18.69
N GLU A 641 4.58 3.04 19.59
CA GLU A 641 3.91 2.78 20.87
C GLU A 641 4.02 4.01 21.82
N LEU A 642 5.16 4.71 21.81
CA LEU A 642 5.34 5.99 22.51
C LEU A 642 4.36 7.03 22.00
N ILE A 643 4.22 7.17 20.68
CA ILE A 643 3.29 8.12 20.04
C ILE A 643 1.85 7.77 20.43
N GLU A 644 1.48 6.51 20.38
CA GLU A 644 0.14 6.06 20.77
C GLU A 644 -0.14 6.35 22.26
N ASN A 645 0.84 6.18 23.15
CA ASN A 645 0.70 6.58 24.54
C ASN A 645 0.45 8.09 24.70
N GLN A 646 1.12 8.93 23.90
CA GLN A 646 0.88 10.38 23.92
C GLN A 646 -0.55 10.71 23.46
N VAL A 647 -1.08 9.95 22.51
CA VAL A 647 -2.49 10.08 22.07
C VAL A 647 -3.44 9.69 23.19
N TYR A 648 -3.21 8.56 23.88
CA TYR A 648 -4.01 8.18 25.06
C TYR A 648 -4.01 9.26 26.15
N LEU A 649 -2.84 9.87 26.44
CA LEU A 649 -2.77 10.99 27.39
C LEU A 649 -3.62 12.18 26.96
N ALA A 650 -3.54 12.55 25.67
CA ALA A 650 -4.31 13.68 25.12
C ALA A 650 -5.84 13.42 25.13
N GLN A 651 -6.25 12.16 25.05
CA GLN A 651 -7.65 11.73 25.14
C GLN A 651 -8.15 11.53 26.59
N GLY A 652 -7.25 11.59 27.60
CA GLY A 652 -7.59 11.36 29.00
C GLY A 652 -7.70 9.87 29.38
N GLU A 653 -7.25 8.96 28.53
CA GLU A 653 -7.30 7.50 28.71
C GLU A 653 -6.16 6.97 29.59
N TYR A 654 -5.97 7.59 30.77
CA TYR A 654 -4.81 7.36 31.65
C TYR A 654 -4.62 5.91 32.07
N ALA A 655 -5.73 5.18 32.31
CA ALA A 655 -5.66 3.77 32.72
C ALA A 655 -5.04 2.90 31.62
N LYS A 656 -5.27 3.23 30.35
CA LYS A 656 -4.66 2.50 29.21
C LYS A 656 -3.15 2.72 29.13
N VAL A 657 -2.69 3.95 29.38
CA VAL A 657 -1.25 4.26 29.44
C VAL A 657 -0.57 3.41 30.50
N ILE A 658 -1.16 3.35 31.72
CA ILE A 658 -0.63 2.57 32.82
C ILE A 658 -0.63 1.07 32.51
N GLY A 659 -1.75 0.55 31.98
CA GLY A 659 -1.88 -0.89 31.70
C GLY A 659 -0.89 -1.44 30.67
N ARG A 660 -0.35 -0.56 29.80
CA ARG A 660 0.63 -0.92 28.76
C ARG A 660 2.09 -0.73 29.18
N SER A 661 2.33 0.07 30.21
CA SER A 661 3.67 0.62 30.54
C SER A 661 4.73 -0.46 30.78
N GLU A 662 4.41 -1.52 31.52
CA GLU A 662 5.34 -2.60 31.82
C GLU A 662 5.82 -3.33 30.57
N ALA A 663 4.87 -3.71 29.68
CA ALA A 663 5.19 -4.38 28.43
C ALA A 663 6.03 -3.49 27.50
N LEU A 664 5.72 -2.18 27.45
CA LEU A 664 6.46 -1.23 26.61
C LEU A 664 7.87 -0.96 27.15
N LEU A 665 8.03 -0.83 28.46
CA LEU A 665 9.34 -0.67 29.08
C LEU A 665 10.19 -1.94 28.89
N GLY A 666 9.61 -3.13 29.04
CA GLY A 666 10.29 -4.39 28.74
C GLY A 666 10.74 -4.50 27.28
N MET A 667 9.92 -4.02 26.35
CA MET A 667 10.30 -3.93 24.92
C MET A 667 11.50 -2.96 24.74
N CYS A 668 11.44 -1.77 25.33
CA CYS A 668 12.52 -0.79 25.25
C CYS A 668 13.83 -1.30 25.86
N GLU A 669 13.75 -2.02 26.97
CA GLU A 669 14.91 -2.62 27.61
C GLU A 669 15.55 -3.69 26.72
N ALA A 670 14.74 -4.62 26.20
CA ALA A 670 15.21 -5.68 25.31
C ALA A 670 15.85 -5.14 24.01
N MET A 671 15.41 -3.97 23.54
CA MET A 671 15.91 -3.33 22.32
C MET A 671 16.89 -2.17 22.59
N HIS A 672 17.20 -1.86 23.82
CA HIS A 672 18.05 -0.74 24.23
C HIS A 672 17.59 0.64 23.70
N TYR A 673 16.30 0.96 23.82
CA TYR A 673 15.74 2.26 23.45
C TYR A 673 15.57 3.16 24.69
N ALA A 674 16.66 3.71 25.21
CA ALA A 674 16.65 4.43 26.50
C ALA A 674 15.85 5.74 26.44
N LEU A 675 15.89 6.50 25.33
CA LEU A 675 15.13 7.75 25.21
C LEU A 675 13.63 7.46 25.09
N VAL A 676 13.23 6.43 24.34
CA VAL A 676 11.84 5.99 24.27
C VAL A 676 11.34 5.54 25.64
N ALA A 677 12.15 4.76 26.38
CA ALA A 677 11.83 4.33 27.73
C ALA A 677 11.66 5.51 28.69
N LEU A 678 12.49 6.56 28.56
CA LEU A 678 12.36 7.81 29.34
C LEU A 678 10.99 8.47 29.08
N HIS A 679 10.59 8.64 27.82
CA HIS A 679 9.28 9.19 27.48
C HIS A 679 8.13 8.33 28.02
N ILE A 680 8.20 6.99 27.92
CA ILE A 680 7.17 6.08 28.43
C ILE A 680 7.05 6.20 29.96
N ARG A 681 8.17 6.30 30.69
CA ARG A 681 8.16 6.54 32.15
C ARG A 681 7.46 7.85 32.49
N LEU A 682 7.76 8.93 31.78
CA LEU A 682 7.14 10.23 31.99
C LEU A 682 5.65 10.24 31.64
N GLN A 683 5.26 9.58 30.55
CA GLN A 683 3.85 9.40 30.19
C GLN A 683 3.09 8.60 31.23
N THR A 684 3.72 7.56 31.77
CA THR A 684 3.14 6.75 32.87
C THR A 684 3.04 7.54 34.17
N ALA A 685 4.07 8.31 34.54
CA ALA A 685 4.03 9.21 35.69
C ALA A 685 2.93 10.27 35.54
N ALA A 686 2.78 10.85 34.35
CA ALA A 686 1.72 11.79 34.02
C ALA A 686 0.32 11.14 34.21
N ALA A 687 0.14 9.91 33.73
CA ALA A 687 -1.12 9.19 33.89
C ALA A 687 -1.46 8.90 35.38
N TYR A 688 -0.47 8.50 36.19
CA TYR A 688 -0.67 8.31 37.61
C TYR A 688 -0.96 9.62 38.35
N GLU A 689 -0.27 10.74 38.02
CA GLU A 689 -0.56 12.06 38.59
C GLU A 689 -2.01 12.49 38.30
N MET A 690 -2.47 12.30 37.06
CA MET A 690 -3.83 12.65 36.61
C MET A 690 -4.90 11.80 37.31
N LEU A 691 -4.57 10.58 37.72
CA LEU A 691 -5.44 9.70 38.54
C LEU A 691 -5.30 9.94 40.05
N GLY A 692 -4.47 10.90 40.49
CA GLY A 692 -4.24 11.22 41.88
C GLY A 692 -3.37 10.24 42.68
N LYS A 693 -2.70 9.29 42.01
CA LYS A 693 -1.78 8.31 42.58
C LYS A 693 -0.37 8.90 42.68
N ARG A 694 -0.21 9.86 43.62
CA ARG A 694 0.96 10.75 43.69
C ARG A 694 2.27 10.03 44.02
N GLU A 695 2.25 9.05 44.94
CA GLU A 695 3.45 8.32 45.38
C GLU A 695 4.10 7.59 44.19
N THR A 696 3.31 6.82 43.44
CA THR A 696 3.79 6.11 42.25
C THR A 696 4.23 7.06 41.13
N ALA A 697 3.52 8.19 40.96
CA ALA A 697 3.93 9.23 40.01
C ALA A 697 5.29 9.83 40.36
N ASP A 698 5.53 10.11 41.67
CA ASP A 698 6.79 10.66 42.18
C ASP A 698 7.95 9.66 42.03
N GLU A 699 7.75 8.37 42.31
CA GLU A 699 8.75 7.31 42.11
C GLU A 699 9.20 7.20 40.65
N LEU A 700 8.22 7.16 39.69
CA LEU A 700 8.51 7.11 38.27
C LEU A 700 9.22 8.40 37.79
N LEU A 701 8.80 9.55 38.30
CA LEU A 701 9.40 10.84 37.96
C LEU A 701 10.84 10.93 38.40
N ILE A 702 11.17 10.46 39.65
CA ILE A 702 12.52 10.40 40.17
C ILE A 702 13.39 9.48 39.31
N SER A 703 12.86 8.31 38.93
CA SER A 703 13.56 7.38 38.03
C SER A 703 13.83 8.02 36.67
N ALA A 704 12.88 8.76 36.13
CA ALA A 704 13.02 9.48 34.84
C ALA A 704 14.06 10.61 34.96
N LEU A 705 14.06 11.40 36.04
CA LEU A 705 15.06 12.44 36.31
C LEU A 705 16.47 11.87 36.40
N ALA A 706 16.63 10.74 37.09
CA ALA A 706 17.93 10.06 37.21
C ALA A 706 18.47 9.56 35.85
N ALA A 707 17.58 9.15 34.97
CA ALA A 707 17.95 8.72 33.62
C ALA A 707 18.27 9.89 32.66
N ALA A 708 17.66 11.05 32.86
CA ALA A 708 17.78 12.18 31.95
C ALA A 708 18.92 13.16 32.35
N GLU A 709 19.25 13.22 33.62
CA GLU A 709 20.23 14.22 34.17
C GLU A 709 21.62 14.10 33.56
N PRO A 710 22.21 12.88 33.37
CA PRO A 710 23.56 12.77 32.83
C PRO A 710 23.78 13.38 31.46
N ASP A 711 22.74 13.32 30.62
CA ASP A 711 22.75 13.85 29.25
C ASP A 711 21.89 15.12 29.11
N ALA A 712 21.46 15.75 30.18
CA ALA A 712 20.68 17.01 30.21
C ALA A 712 19.44 16.96 29.28
N LEU A 713 18.67 15.87 29.25
CA LEU A 713 17.53 15.65 28.40
C LEU A 713 16.28 16.35 28.95
N TYR A 714 16.14 17.65 28.71
CA TYR A 714 15.05 18.48 29.27
C TYR A 714 13.73 18.32 28.55
N LEU A 715 13.75 18.17 27.20
CA LEU A 715 12.54 18.25 26.38
C LEU A 715 11.49 17.17 26.68
N PRO A 716 11.81 15.92 27.02
CA PRO A 716 10.81 14.94 27.42
C PRO A 716 9.90 15.40 28.57
N PHE A 717 10.48 16.16 29.53
CA PHE A 717 9.74 16.76 30.65
C PHE A 717 8.94 17.98 30.22
N VAL A 718 9.50 18.83 29.35
CA VAL A 718 8.83 20.01 28.78
C VAL A 718 7.59 19.62 28.00
N GLU A 719 7.67 18.63 27.12
CA GLU A 719 6.56 18.15 26.30
C GLU A 719 5.41 17.55 27.15
N ASN A 720 5.74 17.00 28.32
CA ASN A 720 4.76 16.45 29.27
C ASN A 720 4.47 17.38 30.46
N TYR A 721 4.99 18.62 30.47
CA TYR A 721 4.91 19.54 31.60
C TYR A 721 3.48 19.84 32.06
N ARG A 722 2.51 19.94 31.15
CA ARG A 722 1.10 20.16 31.49
C ARG A 722 0.54 19.15 32.50
N TYR A 723 1.03 17.92 32.47
CA TYR A 723 0.61 16.83 33.34
C TYR A 723 1.53 16.70 34.58
N LEU A 724 2.81 17.05 34.45
CA LEU A 724 3.84 16.81 35.44
C LEU A 724 4.20 18.01 36.31
N LYS A 725 3.66 19.22 36.05
CA LYS A 725 3.99 20.47 36.76
C LYS A 725 3.95 20.28 38.27
N THR A 726 2.87 19.73 38.82
CA THR A 726 2.69 19.55 40.28
C THR A 726 3.63 18.49 40.83
N ALA A 727 3.83 17.37 40.11
CA ALA A 727 4.75 16.31 40.54
C ALA A 727 6.21 16.80 40.53
N LEU A 728 6.63 17.57 39.52
CA LEU A 728 7.98 18.16 39.47
C LEU A 728 8.26 19.10 40.66
N THR A 729 7.25 19.88 41.08
CA THR A 729 7.37 20.79 42.24
C THR A 729 7.45 20.01 43.57
N ARG A 730 6.72 18.89 43.67
CA ARG A 730 6.61 18.06 44.89
C ARG A 730 7.73 17.04 45.01
N GLY A 731 8.05 16.30 43.95
CA GLY A 731 8.79 15.05 44.00
C GLY A 731 10.29 15.13 43.67
N ALA A 732 10.78 16.24 43.09
CA ALA A 732 12.15 16.31 42.55
C ALA A 732 13.24 16.34 43.65
N GLY A 733 12.92 16.75 44.86
CA GLY A 733 13.88 16.82 45.97
C GLY A 733 15.10 17.75 45.69
N ALA A 734 16.03 17.84 46.64
CA ALA A 734 17.23 18.68 46.52
C ALA A 734 18.17 18.19 45.40
N LYS A 735 18.20 16.87 45.13
CA LYS A 735 19.10 16.24 44.17
C LYS A 735 18.88 16.76 42.72
N PHE A 736 17.65 16.91 42.28
CA PHE A 736 17.33 17.32 40.93
C PHE A 736 16.89 18.79 40.79
N ALA A 737 17.09 19.59 41.86
CA ALA A 737 16.64 20.98 41.91
C ALA A 737 17.23 21.86 40.77
N ALA A 738 18.45 21.61 40.34
CA ALA A 738 19.04 22.31 39.18
C ALA A 738 18.34 21.97 37.87
N PHE A 739 18.10 20.67 37.62
CA PHE A 739 17.40 20.19 36.44
C PHE A 739 15.97 20.76 36.36
N VAL A 740 15.23 20.69 37.47
CA VAL A 740 13.86 21.23 37.54
C VAL A 740 13.80 22.74 37.35
N ARG A 741 14.80 23.49 37.87
CA ARG A 741 14.90 24.94 37.62
C ARG A 741 15.04 25.27 36.13
N THR A 742 15.70 24.42 35.33
CA THR A 742 15.81 24.56 33.88
C THR A 742 14.49 24.18 33.19
N VAL A 743 13.87 23.06 33.55
CA VAL A 743 12.66 22.54 32.94
C VAL A 743 11.43 23.44 33.17
N THR A 744 11.32 24.04 34.37
CA THR A 744 10.11 24.78 34.77
C THR A 744 9.77 25.94 33.83
N PRO A 745 10.67 26.92 33.57
CA PRO A 745 10.36 28.05 32.67
C PRO A 745 10.13 27.55 31.21
N LEU A 746 10.86 26.55 30.75
CA LEU A 746 10.70 25.97 29.44
C LEU A 746 9.31 25.30 29.29
N GLY A 747 8.89 24.57 30.33
CA GLY A 747 7.59 23.91 30.36
C GLY A 747 6.42 24.90 30.43
N GLU A 748 6.55 25.99 31.19
CA GLU A 748 5.54 27.06 31.26
C GLU A 748 5.41 27.77 29.92
N ASP A 749 6.52 28.08 29.24
CA ASP A 749 6.52 28.71 27.91
C ASP A 749 5.92 27.75 26.87
N PHE A 750 6.27 26.47 26.90
CA PHE A 750 5.71 25.43 26.04
C PHE A 750 4.18 25.33 26.17
N VAL A 751 3.65 25.25 27.39
CA VAL A 751 2.20 25.18 27.65
C VAL A 751 1.50 26.43 27.16
N ARG A 752 2.09 27.64 27.38
CA ARG A 752 1.55 28.93 26.89
C ARG A 752 1.49 28.91 25.36
N ARG A 753 2.59 28.58 24.67
CA ARG A 753 2.65 28.51 23.19
C ARG A 753 1.69 27.51 22.59
N CYS A 754 1.57 26.30 23.19
CA CYS A 754 0.56 25.33 22.77
C CYS A 754 -0.87 25.89 22.92
N GLY A 755 -1.13 26.68 23.96
CA GLY A 755 -2.39 27.39 24.16
C GLY A 755 -2.69 28.43 23.07
N GLU A 756 -1.69 29.23 22.70
CA GLU A 756 -1.77 30.21 21.62
C GLU A 756 -2.05 29.53 20.27
N LYS A 757 -1.30 28.49 19.91
CA LYS A 757 -1.50 27.74 18.66
C LYS A 757 -2.87 27.03 18.60
N ARG A 758 -3.40 26.55 19.73
CA ARG A 758 -4.78 26.03 19.79
C ARG A 758 -5.81 27.11 19.49
N ALA A 759 -5.64 28.29 20.06
CA ALA A 759 -6.52 29.41 19.82
C ALA A 759 -6.48 29.90 18.35
N GLU A 760 -5.30 29.91 17.73
CA GLU A 760 -5.12 30.20 16.30
C GLU A 760 -5.80 29.13 15.42
N GLY A 761 -5.62 27.86 15.70
CA GLY A 761 -6.21 26.75 14.95
C GLY A 761 -7.75 26.64 15.11
N SER A 762 -8.32 27.27 16.14
CA SER A 762 -9.76 27.35 16.34
C SER A 762 -10.39 28.57 15.62
N ARG A 763 -9.60 29.45 15.01
CA ARG A 763 -10.12 30.54 14.21
C ARG A 763 -10.67 30.02 12.89
N PRO A 764 -11.91 30.39 12.52
CA PRO A 764 -12.42 30.04 11.19
C PRO A 764 -11.49 30.59 10.11
N ALA A 765 -11.15 29.79 9.09
CA ALA A 765 -10.28 30.21 7.98
C ALA A 765 -10.75 31.51 7.32
N ALA A 766 -12.05 31.76 7.33
CA ALA A 766 -12.64 33.02 6.88
C ALA A 766 -12.17 34.28 7.66
N LEU A 767 -11.59 34.10 8.85
CA LEU A 767 -11.11 35.20 9.71
C LEU A 767 -9.57 35.35 9.72
N ALA A 768 -8.86 34.56 8.92
CA ALA A 768 -7.38 34.53 8.90
C ALA A 768 -6.72 35.89 8.56
N GLY A 769 -7.44 36.79 7.86
CA GLY A 769 -6.96 38.16 7.52
C GLY A 769 -7.20 39.21 8.60
N LEU A 770 -7.77 38.85 9.75
CA LEU A 770 -8.07 39.78 10.82
C LEU A 770 -6.95 39.83 11.86
N THR A 771 -6.66 41.04 12.37
CA THR A 771 -5.78 41.24 13.54
C THR A 771 -6.39 40.59 14.78
N GLU A 772 -5.60 40.35 15.83
CA GLU A 772 -6.10 39.79 17.11
C GLU A 772 -7.27 40.56 17.68
N ARG A 773 -7.18 41.89 17.62
CA ARG A 773 -8.20 42.79 18.13
C ARG A 773 -9.48 42.73 17.30
N GLU A 774 -9.35 42.67 15.98
CA GLU A 774 -10.48 42.48 15.05
C GLU A 774 -11.13 41.10 15.24
N SER A 775 -10.34 40.08 15.45
CA SER A 775 -10.82 38.68 15.70
C SER A 775 -11.57 38.61 17.04
N ALA A 776 -11.07 39.26 18.09
CA ALA A 776 -11.76 39.33 19.38
C ALA A 776 -13.14 40.03 19.25
N ILE A 777 -13.20 41.15 18.49
CA ILE A 777 -14.45 41.84 18.20
C ILE A 777 -15.40 40.95 17.38
N ALA A 778 -14.90 40.25 16.35
CA ALA A 778 -15.70 39.33 15.54
C ALA A 778 -16.29 38.17 16.39
N ALA A 779 -15.51 37.60 17.31
CA ALA A 779 -15.96 36.56 18.23
C ALA A 779 -17.07 37.07 19.19
N LEU A 780 -16.99 38.29 19.65
CA LEU A 780 -18.02 38.91 20.49
C LEU A 780 -19.29 39.26 19.69
N VAL A 781 -19.15 39.64 18.42
CA VAL A 781 -20.27 39.77 17.48
C VAL A 781 -20.96 38.44 17.24
N ALA A 782 -20.22 37.31 17.15
CA ALA A 782 -20.76 35.95 17.03
C ALA A 782 -21.61 35.54 18.27
N LYS A 783 -21.21 36.03 19.45
CA LYS A 783 -22.00 35.90 20.71
C LYS A 783 -23.20 36.87 20.78
N ARG A 784 -23.47 37.58 19.69
CA ARG A 784 -24.58 38.53 19.54
C ARG A 784 -24.56 39.75 20.50
N LEU A 785 -23.40 40.11 21.05
CA LEU A 785 -23.24 41.27 21.92
C LEU A 785 -23.40 42.58 21.11
N SER A 786 -23.98 43.61 21.73
CA SER A 786 -24.07 44.96 21.14
C SER A 786 -22.70 45.66 21.11
N ASN A 787 -22.58 46.74 20.34
CA ASN A 787 -21.32 47.50 20.28
C ASN A 787 -20.93 48.08 21.64
N ARG A 788 -21.92 48.44 22.46
CA ARG A 788 -21.72 48.93 23.82
C ARG A 788 -21.16 47.86 24.74
N GLU A 789 -21.73 46.64 24.72
CA GLU A 789 -21.25 45.52 25.53
C GLU A 789 -19.85 45.07 25.09
N ILE A 790 -19.56 45.08 23.76
CA ILE A 790 -18.22 44.83 23.25
C ILE A 790 -17.22 45.89 23.70
N ALA A 791 -17.63 47.17 23.70
CA ALA A 791 -16.81 48.27 24.16
C ALA A 791 -16.48 48.16 25.65
N GLU A 792 -17.44 47.80 26.47
CA GLU A 792 -17.27 47.56 27.91
C GLU A 792 -16.30 46.38 28.17
N GLN A 793 -16.44 45.25 27.44
CA GLN A 793 -15.58 44.07 27.61
C GLN A 793 -14.13 44.26 27.13
N LEU A 794 -13.93 45.09 26.10
CA LEU A 794 -12.61 45.28 25.51
C LEU A 794 -11.94 46.60 25.95
N PHE A 795 -12.55 47.32 26.87
CA PHE A 795 -12.11 48.65 27.35
C PHE A 795 -11.89 49.62 26.19
N LEU A 796 -12.85 49.69 25.26
CA LEU A 796 -12.85 50.55 24.09
C LEU A 796 -14.02 51.55 24.14
N SER A 797 -13.97 52.59 23.30
CA SER A 797 -15.16 53.42 23.04
C SER A 797 -16.07 52.68 22.04
N GLU A 798 -17.39 52.93 22.14
CA GLU A 798 -18.38 52.37 21.20
C GLU A 798 -18.09 52.79 19.74
N GLY A 799 -17.54 54.02 19.56
CA GLY A 799 -17.10 54.52 18.26
C GLY A 799 -15.95 53.72 17.69
N SER A 800 -14.97 53.34 18.52
CA SER A 800 -13.84 52.52 18.14
C SER A 800 -14.30 51.10 17.73
N VAL A 801 -15.21 50.49 18.49
CA VAL A 801 -15.79 49.20 18.14
C VAL A 801 -16.51 49.24 16.78
N LYS A 802 -17.28 50.29 16.52
CA LYS A 802 -17.95 50.51 15.23
C LYS A 802 -16.95 50.66 14.08
N GLN A 803 -15.84 51.35 14.30
CA GLN A 803 -14.76 51.49 13.32
C GLN A 803 -14.09 50.16 13.01
N TYR A 804 -13.75 49.36 14.02
CA TYR A 804 -13.20 48.00 13.85
C TYR A 804 -14.16 47.08 13.10
N ILE A 805 -15.44 47.06 13.42
CA ILE A 805 -16.46 46.27 12.73
C ILE A 805 -16.53 46.66 11.25
N ASN A 806 -16.44 47.94 10.92
CA ASN A 806 -16.41 48.38 9.51
C ASN A 806 -15.13 47.96 8.79
N GLN A 807 -13.98 47.98 9.45
CA GLN A 807 -12.72 47.44 8.91
C GLN A 807 -12.81 45.96 8.67
N ILE A 808 -13.40 45.20 9.61
CA ILE A 808 -13.64 43.77 9.48
C ILE A 808 -14.53 43.48 8.25
N TYR A 809 -15.63 44.25 8.06
CA TYR A 809 -16.48 44.09 6.88
C TYR A 809 -15.71 44.28 5.57
N SER A 810 -14.84 45.31 5.54
CA SER A 810 -14.01 45.58 4.36
C SER A 810 -13.00 44.47 4.10
N LYS A 811 -12.29 43.98 5.12
CA LYS A 811 -11.29 42.90 5.00
C LYS A 811 -11.93 41.58 4.58
N LEU A 812 -13.12 41.27 5.09
CA LEU A 812 -13.85 40.07 4.79
C LEU A 812 -14.77 40.19 3.56
N LEU A 813 -14.74 41.30 2.85
CA LEU A 813 -15.57 41.58 1.67
C LEU A 813 -17.08 41.37 1.95
N ILE A 814 -17.55 41.70 3.16
CA ILE A 814 -18.94 41.54 3.56
C ILE A 814 -19.75 42.74 3.06
N THR A 815 -20.69 42.50 2.13
CA THR A 815 -21.58 43.51 1.53
C THR A 815 -23.02 43.33 2.02
N GLY A 816 -23.83 44.40 1.97
CA GLY A 816 -25.24 44.43 2.36
C GLY A 816 -25.58 45.58 3.34
N ASP A 817 -26.81 45.61 3.89
CA ASP A 817 -27.20 46.53 4.95
C ASP A 817 -26.53 46.19 6.29
N VAL A 818 -26.61 47.06 7.26
CA VAL A 818 -25.94 46.90 8.56
C VAL A 818 -26.37 45.60 9.28
N ARG A 819 -27.64 45.23 9.17
CA ARG A 819 -28.18 44.06 9.84
C ARG A 819 -27.69 42.75 9.18
N THR A 820 -27.69 42.73 7.85
CA THR A 820 -27.20 41.62 7.03
C THR A 820 -25.69 41.43 7.21
N LYS A 821 -24.90 42.52 7.19
CA LYS A 821 -23.45 42.47 7.43
C LYS A 821 -23.12 41.87 8.80
N ARG A 822 -23.84 42.33 9.84
CA ARG A 822 -23.61 41.86 11.22
C ARG A 822 -23.99 40.37 11.37
N LYS A 823 -25.10 39.95 10.76
CA LYS A 823 -25.51 38.54 10.73
C LYS A 823 -24.46 37.64 10.03
N ARG A 824 -23.97 38.08 8.86
CA ARG A 824 -22.97 37.38 8.09
C ARG A 824 -21.62 37.25 8.80
N LEU A 825 -21.21 38.34 9.49
CA LEU A 825 -20.01 38.30 10.35
C LEU A 825 -20.19 37.35 11.52
N ALA A 826 -21.35 37.33 12.15
CA ALA A 826 -21.65 36.40 13.24
C ALA A 826 -21.65 34.93 12.77
N GLU A 827 -22.18 34.65 11.58
CA GLU A 827 -22.15 33.31 10.96
C GLU A 827 -20.72 32.87 10.61
N LEU A 828 -19.88 33.78 10.09
CA LEU A 828 -18.48 33.52 9.76
C LEU A 828 -17.61 33.34 11.01
N ALA A 829 -17.94 33.97 12.11
CA ALA A 829 -17.18 33.91 13.36
C ALA A 829 -17.73 32.88 14.36
N ALA A 830 -18.85 32.24 14.07
CA ALA A 830 -19.37 31.15 14.88
C ALA A 830 -18.49 29.90 14.73
N PRO A 831 -18.15 29.19 15.82
CA PRO A 831 -17.45 27.91 15.73
C PRO A 831 -18.32 26.94 14.92
N LYS A 832 -17.73 26.29 13.92
CA LYS A 832 -18.40 25.20 13.21
C LYS A 832 -18.56 24.05 14.21
N SER A 833 -19.79 23.71 14.53
CA SER A 833 -20.18 22.57 15.36
C SER A 833 -19.79 21.25 14.68
#